data_5c78ea015a77e358314f7faa733bf98d
#
_entry.id   5c78ea015a77e358314f7faa733bf98d
#
_cell.length_a   1.000
_cell.length_b   1.000
_cell.length_c   1.000
_cell.angle_alpha   90.00
_cell.angle_beta   90.00
_cell.angle_gamma   90.00
#
_symmetry.space_group_name_H-M   'P 1'
#
loop_
_entity.id
_entity.type
_entity.pdbx_description
1 polymer ?
#
loop_
_entity_poly.entity_id
_entity_poly.type
_entity_poly.pdbx_seq_one_letter_code
_entity_poly.pdbx_strand_id
1 'polypeptide(L)'
;MEPGERRAQPPTISVSEEPFRALLEAAPDAMVIVDDAGVIRLVNAQTETLFGYPRSELLGRPIEILVPERFRGQHPGHRMGYSANQQIRPMGADLELHGLRRDGAEFPVEISLSPLQTPDGLLISAAVRDVSERKAAEARFRALLEAAPDAIVIVDGAGIIQLVNAQTQALFGYGREELLGHRVEILVPERFHGHHPTHRHGYVDNHRVRPMGAGLDLYGLRKDGVEFPVEISLSPLQTPEGTLVSAAIRDVSARKAAEAQLAELYEQQRHVALTLQRSLMGSPAPLPGMDTSSRYFPARQGPGVGGDWFDLIALGGGRVGVLIGDVMGRGLEAAAVMGQLRSASHALAKTGMPPWQLMRALDAVVSELPDQLVTCCYLILDPDDSAVTVCSAGHLPVLLVDSTGQVRRLPVPVSVPLGVGDIPHQETRLSVPPASVLALYTDGLVETPTSDIEEQIDALAIALEKATAGTPCLEAAADSVLATLLPGPQDYADDVTLLLARIPPTPVTAVTAELPAQPVSVGEGRRFLRRTLQDWDCDELTDTACLLASELLSNAVRHACDPLRLRLRRTRDELHIEVSDGSPVLPRARTAGLVEESGRGLALLNHLAATWGTLLTREGKAVWFALPLPDTADGE
;
A
#
# COMPACT_ATOMS: atom_id res chain seq x y z
N MET A 1 10.21 100.92 34.61
CA MET A 1 11.44 100.59 35.41
C MET A 1 11.52 99.08 35.55
N GLU A 2 12.22 98.48 34.65
CA GLU A 2 12.48 97.04 34.70
C GLU A 2 13.85 96.75 35.27
N PRO A 3 14.03 95.72 36.10
CA PRO A 3 15.37 95.32 36.52
C PRO A 3 15.85 94.17 35.65
N GLY A 4 17.11 94.33 35.19
CA GLY A 4 17.83 93.48 34.24
C GLY A 4 18.05 92.05 34.74
N GLU A 5 17.88 91.17 33.77
CA GLU A 5 18.29 89.76 33.84
C GLU A 5 19.81 89.64 33.86
N ARG A 6 20.35 89.14 34.94
CA ARG A 6 21.72 88.63 34.98
C ARG A 6 21.75 87.21 34.34
N ARG A 7 22.36 87.07 33.18
CA ARG A 7 22.77 85.75 32.64
C ARG A 7 23.79 85.14 33.60
N ALA A 8 23.42 84.06 34.26
CA ALA A 8 24.34 83.19 34.99
C ALA A 8 25.24 82.45 33.92
N GLN A 9 26.54 82.63 34.00
CA GLN A 9 27.56 81.80 33.33
C GLN A 9 27.47 80.38 33.91
N PRO A 10 27.59 79.32 33.04
CA PRO A 10 27.63 77.98 33.60
C PRO A 10 28.94 77.75 34.35
N PRO A 11 28.92 76.97 35.43
CA PRO A 11 30.11 76.73 36.24
C PRO A 11 31.17 76.03 35.41
N THR A 12 32.34 76.64 35.31
CA THR A 12 33.56 76.02 34.78
C THR A 12 34.00 74.92 35.71
N ILE A 13 33.75 73.65 35.38
CA ILE A 13 34.27 72.53 36.11
C ILE A 13 35.75 72.45 35.80
N SER A 14 36.64 72.88 36.69
CA SER A 14 38.04 72.55 36.70
C SER A 14 38.19 71.06 37.06
N VAL A 15 38.37 70.20 36.07
CA VAL A 15 38.58 68.77 36.26
C VAL A 15 39.97 68.61 36.83
N SER A 16 40.07 68.27 38.12
CA SER A 16 41.33 67.85 38.76
C SER A 16 41.86 66.57 38.08
N GLU A 17 43.15 66.37 37.99
CA GLU A 17 43.77 65.19 37.29
C GLU A 17 43.25 63.84 37.80
N GLU A 18 42.90 63.70 39.09
CA GLU A 18 42.41 62.45 39.70
C GLU A 18 41.04 61.96 39.17
N PRO A 19 39.97 62.78 39.06
CA PRO A 19 38.71 62.33 38.47
C PRO A 19 38.82 61.95 37.02
N PHE A 20 39.62 62.63 36.23
CA PHE A 20 39.84 62.30 34.80
C PHE A 20 40.55 60.95 34.66
N ARG A 21 41.55 60.67 35.45
CA ARG A 21 42.27 59.39 35.45
C ARG A 21 41.35 58.26 35.93
N ALA A 22 40.52 58.47 36.91
CA ALA A 22 39.54 57.47 37.39
C ALA A 22 38.50 57.12 36.32
N LEU A 23 38.00 58.07 35.55
CA LEU A 23 37.09 57.86 34.42
C LEU A 23 37.76 57.07 33.29
N LEU A 24 39.00 57.38 32.97
CA LEU A 24 39.75 56.62 31.95
C LEU A 24 40.00 55.19 32.38
N GLU A 25 40.34 54.96 33.66
CA GLU A 25 40.57 53.59 34.16
C GLU A 25 39.29 52.78 34.21
N ALA A 26 38.13 53.41 34.41
CA ALA A 26 36.82 52.75 34.38
C ALA A 26 36.25 52.53 32.99
N ALA A 27 36.87 53.03 31.93
CA ALA A 27 36.37 52.88 30.57
C ALA A 27 36.46 51.41 30.10
N PRO A 28 35.37 50.87 29.51
CA PRO A 28 35.35 49.47 29.05
C PRO A 28 36.24 49.21 27.84
N ASP A 29 36.58 50.23 27.04
CA ASP A 29 37.43 50.16 25.89
C ASP A 29 38.90 50.47 26.27
N ALA A 30 39.86 49.94 25.52
CA ALA A 30 41.25 50.30 25.70
C ALA A 30 41.50 51.74 25.25
N MET A 31 41.89 52.58 26.22
CA MET A 31 42.10 54.01 25.97
C MET A 31 43.59 54.32 25.85
N VAL A 32 43.96 54.88 24.73
CA VAL A 32 45.34 55.35 24.47
C VAL A 32 45.32 56.83 24.13
N ILE A 33 46.06 57.64 24.89
CA ILE A 33 46.17 59.08 24.66
C ILE A 33 47.56 59.38 24.17
N VAL A 34 47.64 60.04 23.03
CA VAL A 34 48.90 60.42 22.39
C VAL A 34 48.99 61.94 22.21
N ASP A 35 50.20 62.46 22.15
CA ASP A 35 50.43 63.84 21.78
C ASP A 35 50.45 64.01 20.24
N ASP A 36 50.65 65.23 19.75
CA ASP A 36 50.74 65.58 18.33
C ASP A 36 51.87 64.84 17.59
N ALA A 37 52.95 64.52 18.31
CA ALA A 37 54.05 63.71 17.76
C ALA A 37 53.74 62.19 17.74
N GLY A 38 52.56 61.77 18.32
CA GLY A 38 52.14 60.37 18.38
C GLY A 38 52.80 59.57 19.50
N VAL A 39 53.34 60.27 20.49
CA VAL A 39 53.93 59.63 21.68
C VAL A 39 52.87 59.34 22.69
N ILE A 40 52.80 58.11 23.18
CA ILE A 40 51.83 57.67 24.17
C ILE A 40 52.06 58.39 25.49
N ARG A 41 51.08 59.15 25.96
CA ARG A 41 51.11 59.93 27.19
C ARG A 41 50.33 59.29 28.32
N LEU A 42 49.25 58.56 27.97
CA LEU A 42 48.46 57.89 28.95
C LEU A 42 47.78 56.66 28.35
N VAL A 43 47.65 55.59 29.14
CA VAL A 43 46.91 54.37 28.81
C VAL A 43 46.12 53.94 30.07
N ASN A 44 44.98 53.29 29.87
CA ASN A 44 44.20 52.68 30.95
C ASN A 44 44.52 51.18 31.12
N ALA A 45 44.00 50.56 32.17
CA ALA A 45 44.20 49.15 32.46
C ALA A 45 43.70 48.22 31.34
N GLN A 46 42.65 48.62 30.60
CA GLN A 46 42.13 47.82 29.46
C GLN A 46 43.13 47.79 28.30
N THR A 47 43.91 48.85 28.08
CA THR A 47 44.99 48.87 27.11
C THR A 47 46.10 47.85 27.44
N GLU A 48 46.48 47.78 28.73
CA GLU A 48 47.45 46.81 29.20
C GLU A 48 46.97 45.36 28.97
N THR A 49 45.67 45.12 29.32
CA THR A 49 45.03 43.81 29.13
C THR A 49 44.89 43.45 27.64
N LEU A 50 44.43 44.38 26.82
CA LEU A 50 44.16 44.15 25.41
C LEU A 50 45.42 43.91 24.58
N PHE A 51 46.43 44.77 24.79
CA PHE A 51 47.65 44.72 24.00
C PHE A 51 48.77 43.88 24.64
N GLY A 52 48.66 43.50 25.92
CA GLY A 52 49.61 42.67 26.63
C GLY A 52 50.91 43.40 27.02
N TYR A 53 50.97 44.70 26.93
CA TYR A 53 52.12 45.54 27.38
C TYR A 53 51.81 46.14 28.75
N PRO A 54 52.76 46.09 29.69
CA PRO A 54 52.64 46.88 30.89
C PRO A 54 52.71 48.35 30.54
N ARG A 55 52.01 49.20 31.27
CA ARG A 55 51.96 50.65 31.10
C ARG A 55 53.35 51.29 31.00
N SER A 56 54.32 50.82 31.82
CA SER A 56 55.69 51.31 31.85
C SER A 56 56.43 51.10 30.52
N GLU A 57 56.03 50.14 29.72
CA GLU A 57 56.65 49.88 28.41
C GLU A 57 55.96 50.68 27.27
N LEU A 58 54.77 51.18 27.49
CA LEU A 58 54.01 51.97 26.50
C LEU A 58 54.23 53.46 26.64
N LEU A 59 54.28 53.99 27.87
CA LEU A 59 54.45 55.41 28.08
C LEU A 59 55.74 55.93 27.46
N GLY A 60 55.68 57.04 26.71
CA GLY A 60 56.78 57.63 26.00
C GLY A 60 57.21 56.94 24.72
N ARG A 61 56.49 55.87 24.34
CA ARG A 61 56.73 55.18 23.05
C ARG A 61 55.83 55.74 21.97
N PRO A 62 56.22 55.59 20.69
CA PRO A 62 55.32 55.90 19.59
C PRO A 62 54.16 54.95 19.56
N ILE A 63 52.94 55.42 19.25
CA ILE A 63 51.71 54.61 19.12
C ILE A 63 51.84 53.49 18.11
N GLU A 64 52.76 53.62 17.18
CA GLU A 64 53.06 52.66 16.13
C GLU A 64 53.52 51.28 16.67
N ILE A 65 53.90 51.20 17.98
CA ILE A 65 54.17 49.92 18.65
C ILE A 65 52.93 49.01 18.70
N LEU A 66 51.74 49.59 18.73
CA LEU A 66 50.42 48.90 18.78
C LEU A 66 49.85 48.67 17.38
N VAL A 67 50.54 49.11 16.33
CA VAL A 67 50.15 48.98 14.93
C VAL A 67 50.92 47.88 14.24
N PRO A 68 50.26 46.98 13.46
CA PRO A 68 50.97 45.96 12.69
C PRO A 68 52.06 46.53 11.77
N GLU A 69 53.17 45.81 11.60
CA GLU A 69 54.35 46.31 10.89
C GLU A 69 54.04 46.79 9.47
N ARG A 70 53.11 46.10 8.77
CA ARG A 70 52.69 46.47 7.40
C ARG A 70 52.03 47.86 7.29
N PHE A 71 51.51 48.39 8.39
CA PHE A 71 50.83 49.70 8.42
C PHE A 71 51.65 50.81 9.07
N ARG A 72 52.75 50.50 9.77
CA ARG A 72 53.57 51.47 10.51
C ARG A 72 54.11 52.59 9.64
N GLY A 73 54.47 52.29 8.38
CA GLY A 73 54.97 53.31 7.45
C GLY A 73 53.98 54.39 7.02
N GLN A 74 52.72 54.03 6.94
CA GLN A 74 51.63 54.91 6.53
C GLN A 74 50.92 55.59 7.70
N HIS A 75 50.95 55.02 8.88
CA HIS A 75 50.22 55.46 10.05
C HIS A 75 50.56 56.88 10.51
N PRO A 76 51.84 57.35 10.52
CA PRO A 76 52.17 58.73 10.84
C PRO A 76 51.52 59.76 9.90
N GLY A 77 51.41 59.42 8.58
CA GLY A 77 50.71 60.26 7.60
C GLY A 77 49.20 60.39 7.87
N HIS A 78 48.55 59.26 8.23
CA HIS A 78 47.14 59.24 8.61
C HIS A 78 46.88 60.02 9.90
N ARG A 79 47.76 59.95 10.89
CA ARG A 79 47.71 60.69 12.14
C ARG A 79 47.86 62.19 11.94
N MET A 80 48.84 62.64 11.11
CA MET A 80 49.00 64.05 10.79
C MET A 80 47.75 64.61 10.05
N GLY A 81 47.18 63.82 9.15
CA GLY A 81 45.92 64.18 8.48
C GLY A 81 44.73 64.34 9.42
N TYR A 82 44.65 63.51 10.49
CA TYR A 82 43.65 63.63 11.53
C TYR A 82 43.85 64.85 12.43
N SER A 83 45.07 65.12 12.82
CA SER A 83 45.42 66.29 13.63
C SER A 83 45.12 67.62 12.90
N ALA A 84 45.17 67.64 11.59
CA ALA A 84 44.81 68.78 10.76
C ALA A 84 43.29 68.99 10.59
N ASN A 85 42.48 67.91 10.74
CA ASN A 85 41.02 67.95 10.55
C ASN A 85 40.29 67.36 11.78
N GLN A 86 40.34 68.07 12.88
CA GLN A 86 39.92 67.67 14.21
C GLN A 86 38.42 67.40 14.34
N GLN A 87 37.92 66.27 13.78
CA GLN A 87 36.54 65.83 13.94
C GLN A 87 36.51 64.49 14.71
N ILE A 88 35.57 64.37 15.67
CA ILE A 88 35.24 63.10 16.32
C ILE A 88 34.68 62.18 15.25
N ARG A 89 35.35 61.11 14.94
CA ARG A 89 34.86 60.10 13.99
C ARG A 89 35.26 58.72 14.42
N PRO A 90 34.41 57.70 14.17
CA PRO A 90 34.86 56.33 14.17
C PRO A 90 35.83 56.12 13.03
N MET A 91 37.02 55.60 13.29
CA MET A 91 37.94 55.12 12.25
C MET A 91 37.59 53.66 11.94
N GLY A 92 37.49 53.33 10.64
CA GLY A 92 37.26 51.98 10.20
C GLY A 92 35.83 51.63 9.79
N ALA A 93 34.94 52.63 9.56
CA ALA A 93 33.64 52.35 8.96
C ALA A 93 33.74 51.62 7.60
N ASP A 94 34.89 51.78 6.87
CA ASP A 94 35.16 51.09 5.61
C ASP A 94 36.58 50.51 5.53
N LEU A 95 37.35 50.47 6.64
CA LEU A 95 38.71 50.02 6.70
C LEU A 95 38.88 48.91 7.76
N GLU A 96 39.44 47.78 7.35
CA GLU A 96 39.80 46.72 8.30
C GLU A 96 41.06 47.14 9.10
N LEU A 97 40.82 47.67 10.29
CA LEU A 97 41.89 48.05 11.19
C LEU A 97 42.32 46.85 12.04
N HIS A 98 43.62 46.74 12.28
CA HIS A 98 44.19 45.69 13.12
C HIS A 98 45.13 46.30 14.17
N GLY A 99 45.05 45.79 15.40
CA GLY A 99 46.02 46.04 16.45
C GLY A 99 47.08 44.94 16.52
N LEU A 100 48.24 45.25 17.10
CA LEU A 100 49.33 44.29 17.30
C LEU A 100 49.58 44.13 18.81
N ARG A 101 49.43 42.91 19.31
CA ARG A 101 49.76 42.57 20.70
C ARG A 101 51.27 42.38 20.88
N ARG A 102 51.73 42.41 22.13
CA ARG A 102 53.13 42.19 22.51
C ARG A 102 53.71 40.86 22.04
N ASP A 103 52.88 39.81 22.01
CA ASP A 103 53.24 38.47 21.55
C ASP A 103 53.33 38.36 20.02
N GLY A 104 53.04 39.44 19.29
CA GLY A 104 53.07 39.49 17.84
C GLY A 104 51.73 39.12 17.19
N ALA A 105 50.67 38.79 17.95
CA ALA A 105 49.37 38.47 17.41
C ALA A 105 48.67 39.74 16.89
N GLU A 106 48.22 39.70 15.65
CA GLU A 106 47.34 40.74 15.07
C GLU A 106 45.89 40.39 15.32
N PHE A 107 45.09 41.41 15.66
CA PHE A 107 43.66 41.25 15.91
C PHE A 107 42.87 42.42 15.34
N PRO A 108 41.61 42.19 14.88
CA PRO A 108 40.80 43.25 14.30
C PRO A 108 40.30 44.18 15.39
N VAL A 109 40.34 45.51 15.13
CA VAL A 109 39.93 46.55 16.07
C VAL A 109 39.00 47.56 15.44
N GLU A 110 38.10 48.09 16.22
CA GLU A 110 37.42 49.37 15.96
C GLU A 110 38.06 50.46 16.78
N ILE A 111 38.33 51.61 16.15
CA ILE A 111 38.99 52.72 16.81
C ILE A 111 38.13 53.97 16.68
N SER A 112 37.88 54.63 17.82
CA SER A 112 37.21 55.94 17.85
C SER A 112 38.23 56.98 18.32
N LEU A 113 38.41 58.05 17.54
CA LEU A 113 39.35 59.10 17.83
C LEU A 113 38.63 60.37 18.30
N SER A 114 39.15 61.00 19.37
CA SER A 114 38.61 62.26 19.92
C SER A 114 39.77 63.21 20.25
N PRO A 115 39.79 64.44 19.74
CA PRO A 115 40.79 65.43 20.09
C PRO A 115 40.50 66.01 21.48
N LEU A 116 41.53 66.21 22.30
CA LEU A 116 41.49 66.81 23.62
C LEU A 116 42.41 68.01 23.64
N GLN A 117 41.86 69.21 23.78
CA GLN A 117 42.64 70.46 23.92
C GLN A 117 43.10 70.59 25.40
N THR A 118 44.40 70.68 25.62
CA THR A 118 44.95 70.89 26.94
C THR A 118 45.82 72.18 26.98
N PRO A 119 46.12 72.73 28.12
CA PRO A 119 47.01 73.90 28.21
C PRO A 119 48.42 73.61 27.63
N ASP A 120 48.85 72.35 27.63
CA ASP A 120 50.16 71.89 27.16
C ASP A 120 50.18 71.48 25.67
N GLY A 121 49.00 71.61 24.97
CA GLY A 121 48.91 71.24 23.54
C GLY A 121 47.74 70.30 23.25
N LEU A 122 47.72 69.85 21.98
CA LEU A 122 46.69 68.91 21.48
C LEU A 122 47.08 67.46 21.87
N LEU A 123 46.15 66.79 22.55
CA LEU A 123 46.21 65.35 22.75
C LEU A 123 45.10 64.66 21.91
N ILE A 124 45.33 63.46 21.49
CA ILE A 124 44.37 62.62 20.76
C ILE A 124 44.07 61.40 21.64
N SER A 125 42.82 61.20 22.00
CA SER A 125 42.35 59.99 22.65
C SER A 125 41.84 58.99 21.62
N ALA A 126 42.37 57.79 21.64
CA ALA A 126 41.92 56.64 20.87
C ALA A 126 41.25 55.64 21.80
N ALA A 127 39.98 55.37 21.60
CA ALA A 127 39.28 54.23 22.20
C ALA A 127 39.36 53.05 21.22
N VAL A 128 39.96 51.96 21.63
CA VAL A 128 40.22 50.77 20.82
C VAL A 128 39.44 49.60 21.39
N ARG A 129 38.56 49.02 20.55
CA ARG A 129 37.72 47.88 20.88
C ARG A 129 38.12 46.66 20.05
N ASP A 130 38.33 45.54 20.71
CA ASP A 130 38.54 44.24 20.03
C ASP A 130 37.21 43.75 19.47
N VAL A 131 37.16 43.42 18.18
CA VAL A 131 35.98 42.90 17.47
C VAL A 131 36.18 41.49 16.97
N SER A 132 37.19 40.79 17.50
CA SER A 132 37.55 39.41 17.09
C SER A 132 36.40 38.43 17.29
N GLU A 133 35.75 38.46 18.46
CA GLU A 133 34.64 37.59 18.78
C GLU A 133 33.43 37.83 17.86
N ARG A 134 33.12 39.12 17.61
CA ARG A 134 32.02 39.48 16.71
C ARG A 134 32.27 39.02 15.29
N LYS A 135 33.48 39.32 14.73
CA LYS A 135 33.87 38.86 13.38
C LYS A 135 33.93 37.34 13.27
N ALA A 136 34.42 36.65 14.30
CA ALA A 136 34.43 35.19 14.33
C ALA A 136 33.03 34.58 14.39
N ALA A 137 32.09 35.18 15.14
CA ALA A 137 30.71 34.74 15.17
C ALA A 137 29.99 34.93 13.83
N GLU A 138 30.19 36.10 13.19
CA GLU A 138 29.64 36.38 11.84
C GLU A 138 30.20 35.42 10.79
N ALA A 139 31.53 35.15 10.84
CA ALA A 139 32.17 34.18 9.94
C ALA A 139 31.68 32.76 10.16
N ARG A 140 31.49 32.34 11.43
CA ARG A 140 30.89 31.05 11.76
C ARG A 140 29.46 30.92 11.26
N PHE A 141 28.65 31.92 11.49
CA PHE A 141 27.25 31.93 11.02
C PHE A 141 27.20 31.80 9.51
N ARG A 142 28.01 32.59 8.76
CA ARG A 142 28.09 32.49 7.31
C ARG A 142 28.55 31.11 6.84
N ALA A 143 29.55 30.54 7.47
CA ALA A 143 30.05 29.22 7.14
C ALA A 143 28.99 28.11 7.37
N LEU A 144 28.21 28.20 8.45
CA LEU A 144 27.14 27.26 8.73
C LEU A 144 26.00 27.35 7.69
N LEU A 145 25.65 28.54 7.25
CA LEU A 145 24.64 28.73 6.20
C LEU A 145 25.13 28.20 4.85
N GLU A 146 26.40 28.45 4.50
CA GLU A 146 26.98 27.95 3.23
C GLU A 146 27.14 26.43 3.20
N ALA A 147 27.38 25.82 4.36
CA ALA A 147 27.52 24.37 4.49
C ALA A 147 26.15 23.62 4.61
N ALA A 148 25.04 24.32 4.71
CA ALA A 148 23.73 23.70 4.83
C ALA A 148 23.36 22.91 3.57
N PRO A 149 22.85 21.66 3.71
CA PRO A 149 22.50 20.81 2.56
C PRO A 149 21.26 21.30 1.81
N ASP A 150 20.37 22.04 2.47
CA ASP A 150 19.17 22.61 1.86
C ASP A 150 19.45 24.03 1.33
N ALA A 151 18.71 24.42 0.31
CA ALA A 151 18.74 25.80 -0.18
C ALA A 151 18.11 26.73 0.86
N ILE A 152 18.85 27.72 1.34
CA ILE A 152 18.39 28.68 2.35
C ILE A 152 18.20 30.05 1.69
N VAL A 153 17.00 30.59 1.86
CA VAL A 153 16.62 31.93 1.41
C VAL A 153 16.09 32.70 2.62
N ILE A 154 16.67 33.85 2.93
CA ILE A 154 16.21 34.71 4.01
C ILE A 154 15.61 35.97 3.38
N VAL A 155 14.37 36.28 3.75
CA VAL A 155 13.63 37.43 3.23
C VAL A 155 13.19 38.35 4.36
N ASP A 156 12.99 39.62 4.05
CA ASP A 156 12.36 40.60 4.95
C ASP A 156 10.84 40.52 4.94
N GLY A 157 10.16 41.35 5.72
CA GLY A 157 8.70 41.42 5.78
C GLY A 157 8.03 41.78 4.43
N ALA A 158 8.74 42.47 3.53
CA ALA A 158 8.27 42.78 2.20
C ALA A 158 8.49 41.62 1.20
N GLY A 159 9.23 40.57 1.59
CA GLY A 159 9.60 39.42 0.75
C GLY A 159 10.80 39.68 -0.13
N ILE A 160 11.61 40.66 0.22
CA ILE A 160 12.87 40.93 -0.48
C ILE A 160 13.95 40.02 0.05
N ILE A 161 14.67 39.37 -0.83
CA ILE A 161 15.76 38.44 -0.50
C ILE A 161 16.94 39.20 0.08
N GLN A 162 17.30 38.90 1.33
CA GLN A 162 18.40 39.52 2.04
C GLN A 162 19.64 38.62 2.07
N LEU A 163 19.44 37.29 2.03
CA LEU A 163 20.54 36.34 2.06
C LEU A 163 20.14 35.05 1.35
N VAL A 164 21.11 34.46 0.64
CA VAL A 164 21.01 33.10 0.06
C VAL A 164 22.32 32.38 0.28
N ASN A 165 22.26 31.04 0.44
CA ASN A 165 23.45 30.19 0.52
C ASN A 165 23.84 29.62 -0.87
N ALA A 166 24.96 28.91 -0.92
CA ALA A 166 25.46 28.29 -2.15
C ALA A 166 24.47 27.27 -2.74
N GLN A 167 23.75 26.54 -1.89
CA GLN A 167 22.76 25.56 -2.34
C GLN A 167 21.57 26.21 -3.06
N THR A 168 21.17 27.42 -2.66
CA THR A 168 20.13 28.18 -3.38
C THR A 168 20.56 28.50 -4.79
N GLN A 169 21.82 28.92 -4.98
CA GLN A 169 22.36 29.20 -6.31
C GLN A 169 22.42 27.93 -7.17
N ALA A 170 22.90 26.82 -6.60
CA ALA A 170 22.97 25.54 -7.30
C ALA A 170 21.59 24.98 -7.65
N LEU A 171 20.61 25.10 -6.74
CA LEU A 171 19.27 24.54 -6.92
C LEU A 171 18.46 25.33 -7.94
N PHE A 172 18.46 26.66 -7.86
CA PHE A 172 17.63 27.52 -8.68
C PHE A 172 18.31 28.05 -9.95
N GLY A 173 19.66 27.95 -10.03
CA GLY A 173 20.43 28.37 -11.20
C GLY A 173 20.67 29.88 -11.31
N TYR A 174 20.35 30.66 -10.28
CA TYR A 174 20.62 32.09 -10.21
C TYR A 174 21.92 32.37 -9.47
N GLY A 175 22.66 33.38 -9.92
CA GLY A 175 23.76 33.93 -9.14
C GLY A 175 23.25 34.69 -7.90
N ARG A 176 24.08 34.75 -6.84
CA ARG A 176 23.73 35.46 -5.59
C ARG A 176 23.31 36.93 -5.85
N GLU A 177 24.05 37.64 -6.70
CA GLU A 177 23.78 39.04 -7.02
C GLU A 177 22.47 39.22 -7.78
N GLU A 178 22.01 38.22 -8.51
CA GLU A 178 20.74 38.22 -9.22
C GLU A 178 19.54 37.97 -8.28
N LEU A 179 19.79 37.43 -7.10
CA LEU A 179 18.73 37.14 -6.13
C LEU A 179 18.62 38.21 -5.05
N LEU A 180 19.74 38.77 -4.57
CA LEU A 180 19.76 39.77 -3.51
C LEU A 180 19.00 41.03 -3.93
N GLY A 181 18.13 41.52 -3.05
CA GLY A 181 17.30 42.70 -3.32
C GLY A 181 16.08 42.46 -4.22
N HIS A 182 15.95 41.26 -4.78
CA HIS A 182 14.76 40.89 -5.57
C HIS A 182 13.69 40.24 -4.70
N ARG A 183 12.46 40.19 -5.20
CA ARG A 183 11.36 39.52 -4.51
C ARG A 183 11.51 38.02 -4.62
N VAL A 184 11.20 37.29 -3.54
CA VAL A 184 11.28 35.82 -3.48
C VAL A 184 10.36 35.13 -4.50
N GLU A 185 9.36 35.83 -5.02
CA GLU A 185 8.45 35.33 -6.05
C GLU A 185 9.20 34.93 -7.35
N ILE A 186 10.42 35.41 -7.59
CA ILE A 186 11.28 34.98 -8.72
C ILE A 186 11.58 33.45 -8.65
N LEU A 187 11.53 32.85 -7.47
CA LEU A 187 11.75 31.40 -7.23
C LEU A 187 10.44 30.59 -7.23
N VAL A 188 9.30 31.25 -7.42
CA VAL A 188 7.97 30.66 -7.35
C VAL A 188 7.33 30.65 -8.73
N PRO A 189 6.67 29.56 -9.17
CA PRO A 189 5.97 29.53 -10.45
C PRO A 189 4.91 30.64 -10.59
N GLU A 190 4.79 31.23 -11.77
CA GLU A 190 3.92 32.40 -12.05
C GLU A 190 2.47 32.19 -11.61
N ARG A 191 1.94 30.95 -11.74
CA ARG A 191 0.57 30.62 -11.34
C ARG A 191 0.29 30.84 -9.85
N PHE A 192 1.33 30.91 -9.01
CA PHE A 192 1.18 31.14 -7.56
C PHE A 192 1.47 32.60 -7.15
N HIS A 193 1.97 33.46 -8.04
CA HIS A 193 2.35 34.83 -7.71
C HIS A 193 1.19 35.65 -7.12
N GLY A 194 -0.06 35.40 -7.55
CA GLY A 194 -1.23 36.12 -7.05
C GLY A 194 -1.56 35.83 -5.56
N HIS A 195 -1.28 34.64 -5.10
CA HIS A 195 -1.64 34.19 -3.75
C HIS A 195 -0.45 34.16 -2.77
N HIS A 196 0.78 34.03 -3.28
CA HIS A 196 1.98 33.90 -2.46
C HIS A 196 2.21 35.09 -1.52
N PRO A 197 2.04 36.37 -1.92
CA PRO A 197 2.16 37.49 -0.99
C PRO A 197 1.17 37.45 0.18
N THR A 198 -0.06 37.00 -0.06
CA THR A 198 -1.09 36.86 1.01
C THR A 198 -0.69 35.76 2.00
N HIS A 199 -0.19 34.63 1.52
CA HIS A 199 0.30 33.54 2.38
C HIS A 199 1.51 33.97 3.21
N ARG A 200 2.41 34.77 2.63
CA ARG A 200 3.58 35.31 3.34
C ARG A 200 3.17 36.27 4.45
N HIS A 201 2.25 37.23 4.19
CA HIS A 201 1.75 38.13 5.24
C HIS A 201 1.09 37.36 6.37
N GLY A 202 0.24 36.40 6.06
CA GLY A 202 -0.39 35.55 7.09
C GLY A 202 0.60 34.71 7.89
N TYR A 203 1.80 34.43 7.37
CA TYR A 203 2.86 33.76 8.11
C TYR A 203 3.60 34.72 9.07
N VAL A 204 3.86 35.97 8.62
CA VAL A 204 4.50 36.99 9.44
C VAL A 204 3.64 37.35 10.67
N ASP A 205 2.30 37.33 10.53
CA ASP A 205 1.37 37.60 11.62
C ASP A 205 1.26 36.45 12.63
N ASN A 206 1.57 35.22 12.21
CA ASN A 206 1.39 34.01 13.04
C ASN A 206 2.69 33.22 13.17
N HIS A 207 3.65 33.79 13.89
CA HIS A 207 5.06 33.37 14.07
C HIS A 207 5.23 31.94 14.63
N ARG A 208 4.97 30.89 13.85
CA ARG A 208 5.25 29.50 14.25
C ARG A 208 6.16 28.82 13.22
N VAL A 209 7.20 28.16 13.72
CA VAL A 209 7.97 27.21 12.88
C VAL A 209 7.02 26.12 12.41
N ARG A 210 6.86 26.00 11.10
CA ARG A 210 6.04 24.94 10.49
C ARG A 210 6.61 24.51 9.15
N PRO A 211 6.52 23.21 8.80
CA PRO A 211 6.68 22.81 7.43
C PRO A 211 5.55 23.42 6.60
N MET A 212 5.89 24.08 5.49
CA MET A 212 4.90 24.50 4.49
C MET A 212 4.55 23.28 3.65
N GLY A 213 3.27 23.12 3.38
CA GLY A 213 2.81 22.09 2.46
C GLY A 213 2.44 20.75 3.07
N ALA A 214 2.15 20.65 4.38
CA ALA A 214 1.48 19.46 4.91
C ALA A 214 0.15 19.26 4.15
N GLY A 215 0.17 18.41 3.11
CA GLY A 215 -0.95 18.16 2.21
C GLY A 215 -1.06 19.06 0.98
N LEU A 216 -0.06 19.92 0.68
CA LEU A 216 -0.01 20.76 -0.52
C LEU A 216 1.23 20.46 -1.35
N ASP A 217 1.07 20.26 -2.64
CA ASP A 217 2.18 20.17 -3.58
C ASP A 217 2.76 21.56 -3.84
N LEU A 218 3.98 21.79 -3.34
CA LEU A 218 4.71 23.03 -3.56
C LEU A 218 5.71 22.84 -4.71
N TYR A 219 5.90 23.90 -5.50
CA TYR A 219 6.82 23.91 -6.64
C TYR A 219 7.73 25.14 -6.60
N GLY A 220 9.01 24.92 -6.89
CA GLY A 220 9.98 25.96 -7.18
C GLY A 220 10.13 26.18 -8.68
N LEU A 221 10.61 27.38 -9.09
CA LEU A 221 10.90 27.73 -10.48
C LEU A 221 12.38 28.03 -10.63
N ARG A 222 13.08 27.27 -11.48
CA ARG A 222 14.48 27.53 -11.83
C ARG A 222 14.60 28.66 -12.86
N LYS A 223 15.79 29.23 -12.99
CA LYS A 223 16.11 30.29 -13.97
C LYS A 223 15.85 29.88 -15.41
N ASP A 224 15.99 28.60 -15.73
CA ASP A 224 15.72 28.04 -17.06
C ASP A 224 14.22 27.80 -17.33
N GLY A 225 13.34 28.14 -16.38
CA GLY A 225 11.89 27.98 -16.49
C GLY A 225 11.37 26.61 -16.07
N VAL A 226 12.24 25.70 -15.59
CA VAL A 226 11.83 24.38 -15.13
C VAL A 226 11.19 24.48 -13.74
N GLU A 227 9.96 23.98 -13.62
CA GLU A 227 9.28 23.82 -12.35
C GLU A 227 9.65 22.46 -11.74
N PHE A 228 9.86 22.42 -10.42
CA PHE A 228 10.21 21.20 -9.71
C PHE A 228 9.55 21.17 -8.33
N PRO A 229 9.19 19.98 -7.82
CA PRO A 229 8.54 19.86 -6.51
C PRO A 229 9.53 20.13 -5.38
N VAL A 230 9.08 20.89 -4.38
CA VAL A 230 9.88 21.29 -3.24
C VAL A 230 9.17 21.03 -1.91
N GLU A 231 9.95 20.74 -0.87
CA GLU A 231 9.54 20.87 0.52
C GLU A 231 10.15 22.16 1.09
N ILE A 232 9.34 22.94 1.81
CA ILE A 232 9.76 24.22 2.37
C ILE A 232 9.49 24.23 3.88
N SER A 233 10.52 24.58 4.66
CA SER A 233 10.38 24.84 6.08
C SER A 233 10.64 26.32 6.35
N LEU A 234 9.70 26.98 7.02
CA LEU A 234 9.80 28.39 7.36
C LEU A 234 10.11 28.59 8.84
N SER A 235 11.04 29.50 9.14
CA SER A 235 11.42 29.88 10.50
C SER A 235 11.55 31.40 10.60
N PRO A 236 10.89 32.05 11.56
CA PRO A 236 11.03 33.48 11.80
C PRO A 236 12.34 33.76 12.54
N LEU A 237 13.03 34.83 12.15
CA LEU A 237 14.24 35.34 12.76
C LEU A 237 13.98 36.77 13.26
N GLN A 238 14.02 36.99 14.57
CA GLN A 238 13.84 38.32 15.16
C GLN A 238 15.18 39.06 15.11
N THR A 239 15.19 40.23 14.48
CA THR A 239 16.34 41.14 14.45
C THR A 239 15.95 42.52 15.01
N PRO A 240 16.91 43.35 15.44
CA PRO A 240 16.62 44.72 15.86
C PRO A 240 15.94 45.58 14.77
N GLU A 241 16.13 45.22 13.52
CA GLU A 241 15.64 45.93 12.34
C GLU A 241 14.27 45.41 11.86
N GLY A 242 13.74 44.31 12.50
CA GLY A 242 12.47 43.70 12.14
C GLY A 242 12.53 42.19 12.05
N THR A 243 11.42 41.58 11.66
CA THR A 243 11.32 40.12 11.51
C THR A 243 11.76 39.73 10.10
N LEU A 244 12.78 38.87 10.02
CA LEU A 244 13.17 38.15 8.81
C LEU A 244 12.52 36.75 8.80
N VAL A 245 12.34 36.17 7.64
CA VAL A 245 11.86 34.80 7.48
C VAL A 245 12.93 33.99 6.74
N SER A 246 13.40 32.93 7.36
CA SER A 246 14.26 31.94 6.73
C SER A 246 13.42 30.82 6.13
N ALA A 247 13.59 30.55 4.86
CA ALA A 247 13.02 29.40 4.14
C ALA A 247 14.15 28.41 3.84
N ALA A 248 14.03 27.18 4.35
CA ALA A 248 14.84 26.05 3.93
C ALA A 248 14.05 25.28 2.87
N ILE A 249 14.61 25.14 1.68
CA ILE A 249 13.98 24.58 0.50
C ILE A 249 14.73 23.34 0.05
N ARG A 250 14.03 22.22 -0.06
CA ARG A 250 14.57 20.93 -0.49
C ARG A 250 13.92 20.46 -1.77
N ASP A 251 14.70 20.08 -2.77
CA ASP A 251 14.22 19.39 -3.97
C ASP A 251 13.81 17.96 -3.62
N VAL A 252 12.56 17.61 -3.91
CA VAL A 252 12.00 16.28 -3.68
C VAL A 252 11.67 15.52 -4.97
N SER A 253 12.19 15.99 -6.10
CA SER A 253 11.95 15.40 -7.43
C SER A 253 12.34 13.92 -7.48
N ALA A 254 13.54 13.59 -7.00
CA ALA A 254 14.03 12.21 -6.99
C ALA A 254 13.18 11.31 -6.09
N ARG A 255 12.76 11.80 -4.92
CA ARG A 255 11.90 11.06 -4.00
C ARG A 255 10.53 10.82 -4.61
N LYS A 256 9.86 11.85 -5.14
CA LYS A 256 8.54 11.71 -5.80
C LYS A 256 8.59 10.82 -7.04
N ALA A 257 9.66 10.89 -7.83
CA ALA A 257 9.84 9.99 -8.97
C ALA A 257 10.00 8.53 -8.55
N ALA A 258 10.77 8.25 -7.49
CA ALA A 258 10.92 6.90 -6.95
C ALA A 258 9.61 6.37 -6.35
N GLU A 259 8.85 7.20 -5.62
CA GLU A 259 7.54 6.84 -5.08
C GLU A 259 6.54 6.53 -6.21
N ALA A 260 6.51 7.33 -7.27
CA ALA A 260 5.65 7.12 -8.43
C ALA A 260 6.04 5.83 -9.19
N GLN A 261 7.33 5.57 -9.37
CA GLN A 261 7.81 4.35 -10.01
C GLN A 261 7.47 3.10 -9.20
N LEU A 262 7.61 3.17 -7.87
CA LEU A 262 7.23 2.07 -6.98
C LEU A 262 5.73 1.79 -7.04
N ALA A 263 4.90 2.84 -7.05
CA ALA A 263 3.45 2.71 -7.19
C ALA A 263 3.06 2.08 -8.54
N GLU A 264 3.72 2.47 -9.63
CA GLU A 264 3.49 1.90 -10.96
C GLU A 264 3.87 0.41 -11.02
N LEU A 265 5.04 0.04 -10.48
CA LEU A 265 5.48 -1.36 -10.42
C LEU A 265 4.52 -2.20 -9.58
N TYR A 266 4.03 -1.67 -8.46
CA TYR A 266 3.06 -2.35 -7.61
C TYR A 266 1.73 -2.59 -8.34
N GLU A 267 1.21 -1.60 -9.06
CA GLU A 267 -0.02 -1.75 -9.86
C GLU A 267 0.15 -2.72 -11.03
N GLN A 268 1.30 -2.73 -11.69
CA GLN A 268 1.62 -3.71 -12.72
C GLN A 268 1.65 -5.14 -12.16
N GLN A 269 2.34 -5.34 -11.04
CA GLN A 269 2.40 -6.64 -10.39
C GLN A 269 1.01 -7.12 -9.98
N ARG A 270 0.19 -6.24 -9.40
CA ARG A 270 -1.19 -6.53 -9.02
C ARG A 270 -2.06 -6.91 -10.22
N HIS A 271 -1.93 -6.18 -11.34
CA HIS A 271 -2.69 -6.48 -12.56
C HIS A 271 -2.36 -7.88 -13.11
N VAL A 272 -1.07 -8.23 -13.18
CA VAL A 272 -0.62 -9.57 -13.60
C VAL A 272 -1.20 -10.64 -12.67
N ALA A 273 -1.11 -10.43 -11.37
CA ALA A 273 -1.58 -11.33 -10.35
C ALA A 273 -3.11 -11.59 -10.48
N LEU A 274 -3.93 -10.54 -10.55
CA LEU A 274 -5.38 -10.67 -10.74
C LEU A 274 -5.76 -11.33 -12.08
N THR A 275 -4.98 -11.09 -13.13
CA THR A 275 -5.22 -11.72 -14.43
C THR A 275 -4.95 -13.22 -14.38
N LEU A 276 -3.84 -13.62 -13.76
CA LEU A 276 -3.52 -15.03 -13.54
C LEU A 276 -4.58 -15.70 -12.68
N GLN A 277 -5.01 -15.10 -11.58
CA GLN A 277 -6.04 -15.65 -10.70
C GLN A 277 -7.36 -15.85 -11.42
N ARG A 278 -7.84 -14.86 -12.19
CA ARG A 278 -9.07 -15.02 -13.01
C ARG A 278 -8.94 -16.14 -14.02
N SER A 279 -7.79 -16.30 -14.62
CA SER A 279 -7.51 -17.39 -15.56
C SER A 279 -7.50 -18.76 -14.87
N LEU A 280 -6.93 -18.82 -13.65
CA LEU A 280 -6.86 -20.05 -12.86
C LEU A 280 -8.21 -20.42 -12.23
N MET A 281 -8.96 -19.44 -11.71
CA MET A 281 -10.29 -19.68 -11.13
C MET A 281 -11.34 -20.11 -12.16
N GLY A 282 -11.25 -19.63 -13.40
CA GLY A 282 -12.26 -19.87 -14.42
C GLY A 282 -13.65 -19.33 -13.99
N SER A 283 -14.62 -19.48 -14.86
CA SER A 283 -16.04 -19.28 -14.49
C SER A 283 -16.66 -20.66 -14.31
N PRO A 284 -17.25 -20.98 -13.15
CA PRO A 284 -17.99 -22.23 -13.02
C PRO A 284 -19.07 -22.30 -14.09
N ALA A 285 -19.12 -23.43 -14.78
CA ALA A 285 -20.16 -23.63 -15.77
C ALA A 285 -21.54 -23.66 -15.06
N PRO A 286 -22.58 -23.04 -15.63
CA PRO A 286 -23.91 -23.16 -15.08
C PRO A 286 -24.29 -24.64 -15.01
N LEU A 287 -24.79 -25.06 -13.86
CA LEU A 287 -25.21 -26.45 -13.64
C LEU A 287 -26.68 -26.58 -14.02
N PRO A 288 -27.04 -27.42 -15.01
CA PRO A 288 -28.41 -27.62 -15.38
C PRO A 288 -29.26 -28.10 -14.19
N GLY A 289 -30.34 -27.39 -13.90
CA GLY A 289 -31.29 -27.74 -12.83
C GLY A 289 -30.84 -27.46 -11.40
N MET A 290 -29.72 -26.74 -11.20
CA MET A 290 -29.23 -26.36 -9.87
C MET A 290 -29.01 -24.84 -9.78
N ASP A 291 -29.66 -24.22 -8.80
CA ASP A 291 -29.47 -22.80 -8.50
C ASP A 291 -28.21 -22.64 -7.59
N THR A 292 -27.26 -21.87 -8.03
CA THR A 292 -25.99 -21.63 -7.31
C THR A 292 -25.61 -20.17 -7.35
N SER A 293 -24.98 -19.68 -6.29
CA SER A 293 -24.39 -18.35 -6.25
C SER A 293 -23.01 -18.41 -5.60
N SER A 294 -22.07 -17.72 -6.17
CA SER A 294 -20.72 -17.63 -5.61
C SER A 294 -20.25 -16.19 -5.55
N ARG A 295 -19.53 -15.88 -4.48
CA ARG A 295 -18.85 -14.59 -4.29
C ARG A 295 -17.42 -14.87 -3.88
N TYR A 296 -16.52 -14.18 -4.52
CA TYR A 296 -15.09 -14.21 -4.22
C TYR A 296 -14.52 -12.80 -4.17
N PHE A 297 -13.82 -12.47 -3.10
CA PHE A 297 -13.14 -11.20 -2.92
C PHE A 297 -11.69 -11.47 -2.49
N PRO A 298 -10.71 -11.09 -3.30
CA PRO A 298 -9.30 -11.26 -2.93
C PRO A 298 -8.90 -10.29 -1.81
N ALA A 299 -7.97 -10.73 -0.96
CA ALA A 299 -7.34 -9.89 0.05
C ALA A 299 -6.74 -8.63 -0.58
N ARG A 300 -6.93 -7.47 0.05
CA ARG A 300 -6.35 -6.20 -0.43
C ARG A 300 -4.94 -5.94 0.04
N GLN A 301 -4.53 -6.54 1.15
CA GLN A 301 -3.17 -6.42 1.67
C GLN A 301 -2.24 -7.39 0.95
N GLY A 302 -1.29 -6.85 0.17
CA GLY A 302 -0.35 -7.65 -0.62
C GLY A 302 -0.63 -7.60 -2.13
N PRO A 303 -0.11 -8.53 -2.92
CA PRO A 303 -0.26 -8.53 -4.39
C PRO A 303 -1.69 -8.81 -4.89
N GLY A 304 -2.67 -8.99 -3.99
CA GLY A 304 -4.09 -9.15 -4.33
C GLY A 304 -4.44 -10.48 -4.97
N VAL A 305 -3.65 -11.52 -4.72
CA VAL A 305 -3.88 -12.90 -5.19
C VAL A 305 -3.91 -13.81 -4.00
N GLY A 306 -4.92 -14.65 -3.91
CA GLY A 306 -5.14 -15.51 -2.78
C GLY A 306 -5.04 -17.01 -3.04
N GLY A 307 -5.17 -17.76 -1.94
CA GLY A 307 -5.14 -19.22 -1.90
C GLY A 307 -6.50 -19.89 -2.08
N ASP A 308 -7.59 -19.13 -1.96
CA ASP A 308 -8.95 -19.65 -2.04
C ASP A 308 -9.34 -20.12 -3.44
N TRP A 309 -10.03 -21.24 -3.50
CA TRP A 309 -10.70 -21.66 -4.73
C TRP A 309 -11.99 -22.41 -4.44
N PHE A 310 -12.86 -22.44 -5.43
CA PHE A 310 -14.03 -23.30 -5.45
C PHE A 310 -14.25 -23.84 -6.89
N ASP A 311 -14.98 -24.93 -6.98
CA ASP A 311 -15.39 -25.49 -8.27
C ASP A 311 -16.77 -26.16 -8.18
N LEU A 312 -17.52 -26.06 -9.26
CA LEU A 312 -18.83 -26.68 -9.46
C LEU A 312 -18.74 -27.61 -10.67
N ILE A 313 -18.87 -28.91 -10.42
CA ILE A 313 -18.51 -29.93 -11.39
C ILE A 313 -19.71 -30.81 -11.70
N ALA A 314 -20.22 -30.77 -12.92
CA ALA A 314 -21.23 -31.73 -13.37
C ALA A 314 -20.60 -33.12 -13.48
N LEU A 315 -21.07 -34.05 -12.65
CA LEU A 315 -20.56 -35.43 -12.56
C LEU A 315 -21.37 -36.42 -13.41
N GLY A 316 -22.47 -35.97 -13.98
CA GLY A 316 -23.40 -36.81 -14.72
C GLY A 316 -24.47 -37.45 -13.85
N GLY A 317 -25.54 -37.96 -14.49
CA GLY A 317 -26.72 -38.45 -13.76
C GLY A 317 -27.38 -37.39 -12.89
N GLY A 318 -27.17 -36.10 -13.16
CA GLY A 318 -27.62 -34.98 -12.34
C GLY A 318 -26.88 -34.79 -11.04
N ARG A 319 -25.83 -35.54 -10.81
CA ARG A 319 -24.95 -35.35 -9.65
C ARG A 319 -24.02 -34.17 -9.88
N VAL A 320 -23.79 -33.44 -8.81
CA VAL A 320 -22.91 -32.26 -8.80
C VAL A 320 -21.85 -32.42 -7.75
N GLY A 321 -20.60 -32.28 -8.16
CA GLY A 321 -19.48 -32.09 -7.25
C GLY A 321 -19.36 -30.62 -6.88
N VAL A 322 -19.27 -30.31 -5.59
CA VAL A 322 -18.97 -28.98 -5.08
C VAL A 322 -17.67 -29.06 -4.30
N LEU A 323 -16.74 -28.24 -4.63
CA LEU A 323 -15.41 -28.21 -4.03
C LEU A 323 -15.09 -26.79 -3.59
N ILE A 324 -14.54 -26.66 -2.40
CA ILE A 324 -13.97 -25.42 -1.86
C ILE A 324 -12.69 -25.77 -1.13
N GLY A 325 -11.73 -24.88 -1.20
CA GLY A 325 -10.48 -25.04 -0.47
C GLY A 325 -9.74 -23.74 -0.31
N ASP A 326 -8.77 -23.75 0.59
CA ASP A 326 -7.91 -22.63 0.87
C ASP A 326 -6.47 -23.13 1.07
N VAL A 327 -5.51 -22.48 0.43
CA VAL A 327 -4.07 -22.72 0.52
C VAL A 327 -3.46 -21.76 1.53
N MET A 328 -2.83 -22.28 2.56
CA MET A 328 -2.14 -21.46 3.55
C MET A 328 -1.09 -20.55 2.91
N GLY A 329 -1.20 -19.24 3.18
CA GLY A 329 -0.29 -18.23 2.65
C GLY A 329 -0.95 -17.30 1.64
N ARG A 330 -0.18 -16.37 1.08
CA ARG A 330 -0.68 -15.32 0.19
C ARG A 330 0.26 -15.10 -0.99
N GLY A 331 -0.28 -14.56 -2.07
CA GLY A 331 0.50 -14.14 -3.23
C GLY A 331 0.64 -15.22 -4.29
N LEU A 332 1.60 -15.03 -5.18
CA LEU A 332 1.76 -15.86 -6.39
C LEU A 332 2.04 -17.33 -6.09
N GLU A 333 2.72 -17.64 -4.99
CA GLU A 333 3.02 -19.03 -4.61
C GLU A 333 1.75 -19.77 -4.21
N ALA A 334 0.93 -19.19 -3.32
CA ALA A 334 -0.35 -19.77 -2.92
C ALA A 334 -1.29 -19.92 -4.13
N ALA A 335 -1.37 -18.91 -5.00
CA ALA A 335 -2.16 -18.97 -6.22
C ALA A 335 -1.70 -20.05 -7.20
N ALA A 336 -0.41 -20.30 -7.33
CA ALA A 336 0.12 -21.36 -8.18
C ALA A 336 -0.29 -22.75 -7.65
N VAL A 337 -0.17 -22.97 -6.34
CA VAL A 337 -0.63 -24.19 -5.67
C VAL A 337 -2.14 -24.36 -5.84
N MET A 338 -2.91 -23.31 -5.57
CA MET A 338 -4.36 -23.28 -5.78
C MET A 338 -4.75 -23.71 -7.20
N GLY A 339 -4.10 -23.13 -8.22
CA GLY A 339 -4.37 -23.45 -9.62
C GLY A 339 -4.07 -24.91 -9.97
N GLN A 340 -3.00 -25.49 -9.44
CA GLN A 340 -2.68 -26.90 -9.59
C GLN A 340 -3.73 -27.79 -8.93
N LEU A 341 -4.09 -27.51 -7.67
CA LEU A 341 -5.06 -28.30 -6.91
C LEU A 341 -6.46 -28.22 -7.54
N ARG A 342 -6.88 -27.03 -7.97
CA ARG A 342 -8.16 -26.86 -8.68
C ARG A 342 -8.21 -27.68 -9.96
N SER A 343 -7.17 -27.60 -10.78
CA SER A 343 -7.12 -28.37 -12.04
C SER A 343 -7.09 -29.88 -11.79
N ALA A 344 -6.30 -30.34 -10.81
CA ALA A 344 -6.24 -31.73 -10.41
C ALA A 344 -7.59 -32.22 -9.86
N SER A 345 -8.19 -31.47 -8.93
CA SER A 345 -9.48 -31.83 -8.32
C SER A 345 -10.61 -31.88 -9.37
N HIS A 346 -10.66 -30.90 -10.28
CA HIS A 346 -11.63 -30.92 -11.39
C HIS A 346 -11.50 -32.17 -12.25
N ALA A 347 -10.27 -32.49 -12.69
CA ALA A 347 -10.02 -33.64 -13.53
C ALA A 347 -10.36 -34.98 -12.80
N LEU A 348 -9.95 -35.10 -11.54
CA LEU A 348 -10.22 -36.27 -10.74
C LEU A 348 -11.72 -36.44 -10.44
N ALA A 349 -12.42 -35.36 -10.08
CA ALA A 349 -13.85 -35.39 -9.88
C ALA A 349 -14.63 -35.86 -11.11
N LYS A 350 -14.24 -35.38 -12.32
CA LYS A 350 -14.82 -35.82 -13.61
C LYS A 350 -14.71 -37.33 -13.87
N THR A 351 -13.74 -38.02 -13.25
CA THR A 351 -13.65 -39.49 -13.33
C THR A 351 -14.67 -40.22 -12.46
N GLY A 352 -15.46 -39.48 -11.66
CA GLY A 352 -16.40 -40.06 -10.70
C GLY A 352 -15.74 -40.63 -9.44
N MET A 353 -14.54 -40.17 -9.15
CA MET A 353 -13.80 -40.60 -7.95
C MET A 353 -14.57 -40.24 -6.67
N PRO A 354 -14.74 -41.19 -5.71
CA PRO A 354 -15.39 -40.91 -4.44
C PRO A 354 -14.66 -39.80 -3.65
N PRO A 355 -15.34 -39.01 -2.80
CA PRO A 355 -14.73 -37.90 -2.09
C PRO A 355 -13.47 -38.25 -1.30
N TRP A 356 -13.45 -39.37 -0.60
CA TRP A 356 -12.27 -39.79 0.18
C TRP A 356 -11.05 -40.12 -0.70
N GLN A 357 -11.27 -40.70 -1.90
CA GLN A 357 -10.19 -41.00 -2.84
C GLN A 357 -9.63 -39.72 -3.46
N LEU A 358 -10.51 -38.78 -3.79
CA LEU A 358 -10.11 -37.47 -4.30
C LEU A 358 -9.26 -36.73 -3.28
N MET A 359 -9.70 -36.68 -2.00
CA MET A 359 -8.91 -36.06 -0.93
C MET A 359 -7.55 -36.72 -0.77
N ARG A 360 -7.48 -38.04 -0.80
CA ARG A 360 -6.21 -38.77 -0.73
C ARG A 360 -5.29 -38.45 -1.92
N ALA A 361 -5.84 -38.32 -3.12
CA ALA A 361 -5.05 -37.96 -4.29
C ALA A 361 -4.53 -36.53 -4.22
N LEU A 362 -5.33 -35.59 -3.71
CA LEU A 362 -4.89 -34.21 -3.47
C LEU A 362 -3.84 -34.12 -2.36
N ASP A 363 -4.00 -34.90 -1.27
CA ASP A 363 -3.02 -34.97 -0.19
C ASP A 363 -1.64 -35.42 -0.69
N ALA A 364 -1.61 -36.40 -1.61
CA ALA A 364 -0.36 -36.82 -2.25
C ALA A 364 0.28 -35.67 -3.05
N VAL A 365 -0.51 -34.86 -3.75
CA VAL A 365 0.01 -33.68 -4.49
C VAL A 365 0.55 -32.63 -3.54
N VAL A 366 -0.16 -32.31 -2.45
CA VAL A 366 0.28 -31.30 -1.47
C VAL A 366 1.53 -31.76 -0.72
N SER A 367 1.64 -33.07 -0.41
CA SER A 367 2.80 -33.63 0.28
C SER A 367 4.12 -33.54 -0.53
N GLU A 368 4.04 -33.33 -1.85
CA GLU A 368 5.21 -33.05 -2.70
C GLU A 368 5.65 -31.58 -2.65
N LEU A 369 4.82 -30.69 -2.08
CA LEU A 369 5.09 -29.25 -1.99
C LEU A 369 5.65 -28.91 -0.60
N PRO A 370 6.84 -28.31 -0.50
CA PRO A 370 7.43 -27.99 0.81
C PRO A 370 6.59 -26.94 1.56
N ASP A 371 6.39 -27.23 2.85
CA ASP A 371 5.75 -26.31 3.82
C ASP A 371 4.35 -25.81 3.44
N GLN A 372 3.60 -26.58 2.63
CA GLN A 372 2.24 -26.21 2.24
C GLN A 372 1.21 -26.99 3.06
N LEU A 373 0.23 -26.28 3.60
CA LEU A 373 -0.97 -26.83 4.19
C LEU A 373 -2.19 -26.28 3.43
N VAL A 374 -3.16 -27.15 3.21
CA VAL A 374 -4.34 -26.81 2.43
C VAL A 374 -5.59 -27.34 3.11
N THR A 375 -6.56 -26.47 3.35
CA THR A 375 -7.89 -26.91 3.76
C THR A 375 -8.75 -27.17 2.53
N CYS A 376 -9.52 -28.25 2.54
CA CYS A 376 -10.36 -28.59 1.40
C CYS A 376 -11.62 -29.35 1.83
N CYS A 377 -12.75 -28.99 1.24
CA CYS A 377 -14.00 -29.72 1.38
C CYS A 377 -14.54 -30.09 -0.01
N TYR A 378 -14.78 -31.36 -0.23
CA TYR A 378 -15.42 -31.86 -1.45
C TYR A 378 -16.71 -32.61 -1.09
N LEU A 379 -17.81 -32.21 -1.72
CA LEU A 379 -19.07 -32.88 -1.59
C LEU A 379 -19.67 -33.28 -2.93
N ILE A 380 -20.32 -34.41 -2.97
CA ILE A 380 -21.15 -34.87 -4.08
C ILE A 380 -22.60 -34.76 -3.68
N LEU A 381 -23.34 -33.95 -4.39
CA LEU A 381 -24.78 -33.84 -4.25
C LEU A 381 -25.45 -34.81 -5.23
N ASP A 382 -26.27 -35.70 -4.69
CA ASP A 382 -27.15 -36.57 -5.48
C ASP A 382 -28.58 -36.15 -5.24
N PRO A 383 -29.18 -35.39 -6.15
CA PRO A 383 -30.52 -34.84 -5.93
C PRO A 383 -31.63 -35.91 -5.95
N ASP A 384 -31.39 -37.07 -6.59
CA ASP A 384 -32.40 -38.13 -6.69
C ASP A 384 -32.49 -38.91 -5.37
N ASP A 385 -31.39 -39.06 -4.67
CA ASP A 385 -31.35 -39.72 -3.35
C ASP A 385 -31.55 -38.71 -2.20
N SER A 386 -31.72 -37.42 -2.52
CA SER A 386 -31.75 -36.35 -1.52
C SER A 386 -30.58 -36.50 -0.53
N ALA A 387 -29.42 -36.78 -1.05
CA ALA A 387 -28.22 -37.12 -0.25
C ALA A 387 -27.03 -36.30 -0.70
N VAL A 388 -26.19 -35.98 0.29
CA VAL A 388 -24.87 -35.36 0.11
C VAL A 388 -23.82 -36.32 0.68
N THR A 389 -22.80 -36.63 -0.09
CA THR A 389 -21.61 -37.32 0.38
C THR A 389 -20.50 -36.29 0.52
N VAL A 390 -20.01 -36.08 1.74
CA VAL A 390 -19.04 -35.03 2.09
C VAL A 390 -17.75 -35.67 2.61
N CYS A 391 -16.60 -35.11 2.21
CA CYS A 391 -15.30 -35.38 2.80
C CYS A 391 -14.60 -34.04 3.00
N SER A 392 -14.11 -33.78 4.21
CA SER A 392 -13.42 -32.56 4.60
C SER A 392 -12.00 -32.87 5.06
N ALA A 393 -11.04 -32.06 4.62
CA ALA A 393 -9.65 -32.06 5.05
C ALA A 393 -9.36 -30.72 5.76
N GLY A 394 -9.66 -30.62 7.05
CA GLY A 394 -9.40 -29.43 7.87
C GLY A 394 -10.22 -28.19 7.53
N HIS A 395 -11.18 -28.30 6.61
CA HIS A 395 -11.97 -27.13 6.18
C HIS A 395 -13.12 -26.83 7.13
N LEU A 396 -13.60 -25.58 7.11
CA LEU A 396 -14.71 -25.08 7.92
C LEU A 396 -16.01 -25.91 7.72
N PRO A 397 -16.91 -25.93 8.72
CA PRO A 397 -18.12 -26.73 8.65
C PRO A 397 -19.10 -26.20 7.59
N VAL A 398 -19.63 -27.08 6.76
CA VAL A 398 -20.67 -26.75 5.79
C VAL A 398 -21.97 -26.47 6.55
N LEU A 399 -22.64 -25.35 6.22
CA LEU A 399 -23.94 -25.01 6.79
C LEU A 399 -25.06 -25.43 5.83
N LEU A 400 -26.14 -25.95 6.39
CA LEU A 400 -27.35 -26.30 5.69
C LEU A 400 -28.49 -25.44 6.19
N VAL A 401 -29.15 -24.71 5.30
CA VAL A 401 -30.42 -24.01 5.53
C VAL A 401 -31.52 -24.88 4.99
N ASP A 402 -32.39 -25.37 5.83
CA ASP A 402 -33.55 -26.18 5.39
C ASP A 402 -34.70 -25.35 4.81
N SER A 403 -35.71 -26.01 4.30
CA SER A 403 -36.90 -25.36 3.70
C SER A 403 -37.71 -24.51 4.70
N THR A 404 -37.49 -24.66 6.01
CA THR A 404 -38.11 -23.84 7.06
C THR A 404 -37.29 -22.62 7.42
N GLY A 405 -36.04 -22.50 6.86
CA GLY A 405 -35.09 -21.45 7.15
C GLY A 405 -34.14 -21.78 8.31
N GLN A 406 -34.27 -22.94 8.96
CA GLN A 406 -33.41 -23.31 10.06
C GLN A 406 -32.02 -23.67 9.55
N VAL A 407 -30.98 -23.04 10.14
CA VAL A 407 -29.59 -23.31 9.81
C VAL A 407 -28.97 -24.33 10.77
N ARG A 408 -28.26 -25.30 10.21
CA ARG A 408 -27.51 -26.29 11.00
C ARG A 408 -26.18 -26.62 10.33
N ARG A 409 -25.20 -26.96 11.13
CA ARG A 409 -23.92 -27.50 10.63
C ARG A 409 -24.10 -28.95 10.18
N LEU A 410 -23.55 -29.31 9.04
CA LEU A 410 -23.53 -30.71 8.62
C LEU A 410 -22.60 -31.52 9.56
N PRO A 411 -23.03 -32.68 10.08
CA PRO A 411 -22.22 -33.50 10.96
C PRO A 411 -21.15 -34.28 10.18
N VAL A 412 -20.11 -33.57 9.76
CA VAL A 412 -18.93 -34.14 9.06
C VAL A 412 -17.82 -34.35 10.09
N PRO A 413 -17.13 -35.50 10.10
CA PRO A 413 -16.00 -35.72 11.00
C PRO A 413 -14.91 -34.67 10.79
N VAL A 414 -14.37 -34.16 11.89
CA VAL A 414 -13.21 -33.27 11.85
C VAL A 414 -12.00 -34.06 11.36
N SER A 415 -11.27 -33.54 10.40
CA SER A 415 -10.07 -34.12 9.82
C SER A 415 -8.94 -33.08 9.79
N VAL A 416 -7.73 -33.53 9.52
CA VAL A 416 -6.56 -32.66 9.35
C VAL A 416 -6.53 -32.03 7.96
N PRO A 417 -5.88 -30.87 7.77
CA PRO A 417 -5.60 -30.32 6.43
C PRO A 417 -4.77 -31.27 5.57
N LEU A 418 -4.83 -31.10 4.25
CA LEU A 418 -3.94 -31.77 3.32
C LEU A 418 -2.49 -31.32 3.55
N GLY A 419 -1.52 -32.21 3.38
CA GLY A 419 -0.10 -31.96 3.60
C GLY A 419 0.39 -32.28 5.01
N VAL A 420 -0.50 -32.66 5.94
CA VAL A 420 -0.10 -33.08 7.32
C VAL A 420 0.51 -34.49 7.35
N GLY A 421 0.29 -35.29 6.32
CA GLY A 421 0.78 -36.67 6.20
C GLY A 421 -0.33 -37.72 6.22
N ASP A 422 0.01 -39.00 6.05
CA ASP A 422 -0.84 -40.17 5.80
C ASP A 422 -2.01 -40.42 6.78
N ILE A 423 -2.86 -39.43 6.96
CA ILE A 423 -4.08 -39.50 7.75
C ILE A 423 -5.29 -39.69 6.82
N PRO A 424 -6.03 -40.82 6.94
CA PRO A 424 -7.14 -41.08 6.06
C PRO A 424 -8.31 -40.14 6.32
N HIS A 425 -8.77 -39.44 5.28
CA HIS A 425 -9.97 -38.63 5.32
C HIS A 425 -11.22 -39.50 5.17
N GLN A 426 -12.23 -39.26 5.99
CA GLN A 426 -13.46 -40.02 6.01
C GLN A 426 -14.58 -39.30 5.26
N GLU A 427 -15.27 -40.02 4.38
CA GLU A 427 -16.50 -39.51 3.76
C GLU A 427 -17.72 -39.87 4.61
N THR A 428 -18.66 -38.95 4.64
CA THR A 428 -19.94 -39.14 5.34
C THR A 428 -21.09 -38.88 4.36
N ARG A 429 -22.04 -39.80 4.28
CA ARG A 429 -23.26 -39.62 3.50
C ARG A 429 -24.39 -39.16 4.41
N LEU A 430 -25.02 -38.05 4.04
CA LEU A 430 -26.04 -37.38 4.82
C LEU A 430 -27.29 -37.17 3.97
N SER A 431 -28.48 -37.38 4.55
CA SER A 431 -29.74 -36.99 3.93
C SER A 431 -29.96 -35.49 4.07
N VAL A 432 -30.33 -34.84 2.99
CA VAL A 432 -30.59 -33.40 2.92
C VAL A 432 -31.99 -33.17 2.33
N PRO A 433 -32.86 -32.38 2.98
CA PRO A 433 -34.21 -32.11 2.47
C PRO A 433 -34.17 -31.41 1.12
N PRO A 434 -35.14 -31.65 0.23
CA PRO A 434 -35.30 -30.84 -0.99
C PRO A 434 -35.51 -29.36 -0.67
N ALA A 435 -35.11 -28.49 -1.59
CA ALA A 435 -35.13 -27.03 -1.46
C ALA A 435 -34.22 -26.44 -0.38
N SER A 436 -33.40 -27.26 0.30
CA SER A 436 -32.39 -26.77 1.22
C SER A 436 -31.24 -26.03 0.47
N VAL A 437 -30.59 -25.12 1.16
CA VAL A 437 -29.40 -24.40 0.65
C VAL A 437 -28.17 -24.85 1.43
N LEU A 438 -27.14 -25.30 0.72
CA LEU A 438 -25.81 -25.54 1.25
C LEU A 438 -25.00 -24.24 1.16
N ALA A 439 -24.32 -23.87 2.24
CA ALA A 439 -23.39 -22.76 2.28
C ALA A 439 -21.99 -23.29 2.65
N LEU A 440 -21.05 -23.04 1.75
CA LEU A 440 -19.63 -23.30 1.91
C LEU A 440 -18.91 -21.95 1.90
N TYR A 441 -17.89 -21.80 2.71
CA TYR A 441 -17.20 -20.52 2.89
C TYR A 441 -15.77 -20.76 3.38
N THR A 442 -14.89 -19.77 3.17
CA THR A 442 -13.52 -19.75 3.65
C THR A 442 -13.39 -18.89 4.91
N ASP A 443 -12.26 -18.99 5.58
CA ASP A 443 -12.01 -18.36 6.87
C ASP A 443 -12.05 -16.84 6.82
N GLY A 444 -11.63 -16.21 5.71
CA GLY A 444 -11.72 -14.76 5.55
C GLY A 444 -13.13 -14.16 5.68
N LEU A 445 -14.19 -15.00 5.63
CA LEU A 445 -15.55 -14.56 5.92
C LEU A 445 -15.87 -14.53 7.42
N VAL A 446 -15.21 -15.39 8.21
CA VAL A 446 -15.52 -15.64 9.64
C VAL A 446 -14.34 -15.39 10.55
N GLU A 447 -13.12 -15.27 10.05
CA GLU A 447 -11.95 -14.93 10.85
C GLU A 447 -11.79 -13.42 10.94
N THR A 448 -11.81 -12.91 12.16
CA THR A 448 -11.55 -11.49 12.44
C THR A 448 -10.51 -11.36 13.56
N PRO A 449 -9.67 -10.32 13.58
CA PRO A 449 -8.63 -10.16 14.60
C PRO A 449 -9.17 -10.05 16.05
N THR A 450 -10.47 -9.83 16.21
CA THR A 450 -11.07 -9.45 17.50
C THR A 450 -12.15 -10.39 18.01
N SER A 451 -12.61 -11.35 17.20
CA SER A 451 -13.73 -12.23 17.54
C SER A 451 -13.33 -13.70 17.47
N ASP A 452 -14.01 -14.53 18.26
CA ASP A 452 -13.88 -15.99 18.17
C ASP A 452 -14.51 -16.50 16.87
N ILE A 453 -13.85 -17.44 16.19
CA ILE A 453 -14.30 -18.02 14.93
C ILE A 453 -15.66 -18.73 15.07
N GLU A 454 -15.92 -19.36 16.21
CA GLU A 454 -17.20 -20.03 16.49
C GLU A 454 -18.34 -19.01 16.59
N GLU A 455 -18.12 -17.86 17.23
CA GLU A 455 -19.09 -16.78 17.30
C GLU A 455 -19.41 -16.21 15.90
N GLN A 456 -18.41 -16.12 15.03
CA GLN A 456 -18.59 -15.62 13.66
C GLN A 456 -19.30 -16.63 12.77
N ILE A 457 -19.08 -17.94 12.96
CA ILE A 457 -19.85 -18.98 12.27
C ILE A 457 -21.31 -18.94 12.70
N ASP A 458 -21.59 -18.70 13.96
CA ASP A 458 -22.96 -18.53 14.46
C ASP A 458 -23.61 -17.24 13.91
N ALA A 459 -22.83 -16.14 13.78
CA ALA A 459 -23.28 -14.91 13.13
C ALA A 459 -23.60 -15.14 11.64
N LEU A 460 -22.76 -15.91 10.93
CA LEU A 460 -23.02 -16.33 9.55
C LEU A 460 -24.31 -17.17 9.44
N ALA A 461 -24.54 -18.09 10.37
CA ALA A 461 -25.77 -18.88 10.39
C ALA A 461 -27.02 -17.99 10.53
N ILE A 462 -26.99 -17.00 11.42
CA ILE A 462 -28.08 -16.01 11.59
C ILE A 462 -28.27 -15.15 10.33
N ALA A 463 -27.17 -14.74 9.68
CA ALA A 463 -27.21 -13.96 8.45
C ALA A 463 -27.83 -14.77 7.30
N LEU A 464 -27.47 -16.05 7.16
CA LEU A 464 -28.02 -16.98 6.18
C LEU A 464 -29.53 -17.22 6.40
N GLU A 465 -29.95 -17.44 7.65
CA GLU A 465 -31.37 -17.59 8.00
C GLU A 465 -32.18 -16.39 7.52
N LYS A 466 -31.74 -15.18 7.81
CA LYS A 466 -32.41 -13.94 7.41
C LYS A 466 -32.37 -13.72 5.88
N ALA A 467 -31.25 -13.99 5.24
CA ALA A 467 -31.07 -13.73 3.81
C ALA A 467 -31.86 -14.71 2.93
N THR A 468 -32.05 -15.96 3.37
CA THR A 468 -32.79 -16.98 2.63
C THR A 468 -34.29 -16.96 2.92
N ALA A 469 -34.73 -16.32 4.02
CA ALA A 469 -36.12 -16.19 4.38
C ALA A 469 -36.89 -15.34 3.33
N GLY A 470 -37.71 -16.00 2.51
CA GLY A 470 -38.58 -15.33 1.53
C GLY A 470 -37.85 -14.82 0.27
N THR A 471 -36.57 -15.10 0.08
CA THR A 471 -35.81 -14.67 -1.10
C THR A 471 -35.57 -15.86 -2.04
N PRO A 472 -36.22 -15.90 -3.23
CA PRO A 472 -36.00 -16.99 -4.18
C PRO A 472 -34.61 -16.94 -4.85
N CYS A 473 -33.92 -15.79 -4.86
CA CYS A 473 -32.66 -15.56 -5.57
C CYS A 473 -31.47 -15.75 -4.62
N LEU A 474 -30.62 -16.75 -4.90
CA LEU A 474 -29.40 -16.98 -4.12
C LEU A 474 -28.37 -15.86 -4.26
N GLU A 475 -28.37 -15.16 -5.37
CA GLU A 475 -27.47 -14.02 -5.59
C GLU A 475 -27.75 -12.90 -4.58
N ALA A 476 -29.05 -12.53 -4.44
CA ALA A 476 -29.44 -11.53 -3.46
C ALA A 476 -29.20 -11.99 -2.01
N ALA A 477 -29.36 -13.29 -1.74
CA ALA A 477 -29.03 -13.86 -0.43
C ALA A 477 -27.54 -13.77 -0.13
N ALA A 478 -26.66 -14.11 -1.08
CA ALA A 478 -25.22 -14.00 -0.92
C ALA A 478 -24.80 -12.54 -0.65
N ASP A 479 -25.31 -11.57 -1.42
CA ASP A 479 -25.02 -10.16 -1.23
C ASP A 479 -25.49 -9.65 0.14
N SER A 480 -26.67 -10.09 0.62
CA SER A 480 -27.19 -9.74 1.94
C SER A 480 -26.32 -10.28 3.09
N VAL A 481 -25.86 -11.54 2.97
CA VAL A 481 -24.96 -12.15 3.95
C VAL A 481 -23.65 -11.36 4.05
N LEU A 482 -23.04 -11.06 2.91
CA LEU A 482 -21.79 -10.30 2.86
C LEU A 482 -21.93 -8.89 3.41
N ALA A 483 -23.01 -8.18 3.07
CA ALA A 483 -23.29 -6.86 3.62
C ALA A 483 -23.50 -6.86 5.14
N THR A 484 -23.95 -7.98 5.70
CA THR A 484 -24.18 -8.13 7.14
C THR A 484 -22.88 -8.40 7.89
N LEU A 485 -22.03 -9.28 7.36
CA LEU A 485 -20.80 -9.71 8.03
C LEU A 485 -19.61 -8.78 7.77
N LEU A 486 -19.60 -8.11 6.62
CA LEU A 486 -18.51 -7.26 6.15
C LEU A 486 -18.99 -5.82 5.87
N PRO A 487 -19.48 -5.07 6.88
CA PRO A 487 -20.14 -3.77 6.69
C PRO A 487 -19.20 -2.60 6.37
N GLY A 488 -17.88 -2.83 6.31
CA GLY A 488 -16.87 -1.78 6.13
C GLY A 488 -16.42 -1.57 4.69
N PRO A 489 -15.60 -0.53 4.41
CA PRO A 489 -14.90 -0.43 3.15
C PRO A 489 -14.03 -1.68 2.98
N GLN A 490 -14.12 -2.30 1.82
CA GLN A 490 -13.60 -3.61 1.42
C GLN A 490 -12.06 -3.78 1.62
N ASP A 491 -11.57 -3.72 2.84
CA ASP A 491 -10.18 -3.98 3.23
C ASP A 491 -10.13 -5.35 3.93
N TYR A 492 -10.34 -6.41 3.15
CA TYR A 492 -10.28 -7.78 3.64
C TYR A 492 -8.84 -8.15 3.95
N ALA A 493 -8.63 -8.70 5.15
CA ALA A 493 -7.31 -9.16 5.60
C ALA A 493 -6.92 -10.46 4.89
N ASP A 494 -7.90 -11.29 4.52
CA ASP A 494 -7.74 -12.52 3.77
C ASP A 494 -8.76 -12.64 2.63
N ASP A 495 -8.62 -13.67 1.79
CA ASP A 495 -9.57 -13.98 0.73
C ASP A 495 -10.93 -14.37 1.31
N VAL A 496 -11.97 -13.92 0.69
CA VAL A 496 -13.34 -14.23 1.11
C VAL A 496 -14.05 -14.99 0.02
N THR A 497 -14.42 -16.22 0.29
CA THR A 497 -15.24 -17.05 -0.58
C THR A 497 -16.54 -17.43 0.10
N LEU A 498 -17.67 -17.22 -0.59
CA LEU A 498 -18.98 -17.72 -0.21
C LEU A 498 -19.63 -18.41 -1.40
N LEU A 499 -19.98 -19.67 -1.23
CA LEU A 499 -20.67 -20.49 -2.23
C LEU A 499 -22.00 -20.99 -1.66
N LEU A 500 -23.09 -20.63 -2.31
CA LEU A 500 -24.43 -21.11 -2.01
C LEU A 500 -24.91 -22.04 -3.11
N ALA A 501 -25.47 -23.18 -2.72
CA ALA A 501 -26.00 -24.16 -3.66
C ALA A 501 -27.36 -24.67 -3.18
N ARG A 502 -28.42 -24.48 -3.97
CA ARG A 502 -29.77 -24.91 -3.64
C ARG A 502 -30.04 -26.29 -4.19
N ILE A 503 -30.47 -27.16 -3.32
CA ILE A 503 -30.96 -28.50 -3.68
C ILE A 503 -32.30 -28.33 -4.41
N PRO A 504 -32.53 -28.96 -5.58
CA PRO A 504 -33.75 -28.84 -6.31
C PRO A 504 -34.99 -29.15 -5.44
N PRO A 505 -36.06 -28.35 -5.50
CA PRO A 505 -37.22 -28.49 -4.62
C PRO A 505 -38.09 -29.70 -4.96
N THR A 506 -38.01 -30.22 -6.19
CA THR A 506 -38.78 -31.39 -6.63
C THR A 506 -37.83 -32.52 -6.99
N PRO A 507 -38.15 -33.76 -6.59
CA PRO A 507 -37.42 -34.90 -7.16
C PRO A 507 -37.58 -34.81 -8.68
N VAL A 508 -36.46 -34.80 -9.38
CA VAL A 508 -36.45 -34.89 -10.83
C VAL A 508 -37.14 -36.16 -11.20
N THR A 509 -37.97 -36.14 -12.24
CA THR A 509 -38.67 -37.34 -12.69
C THR A 509 -37.61 -38.37 -13.10
N ALA A 510 -37.38 -39.35 -12.26
CA ALA A 510 -36.37 -40.38 -12.47
C ALA A 510 -37.03 -41.77 -12.32
N VAL A 511 -36.62 -42.68 -13.18
CA VAL A 511 -37.04 -44.09 -13.12
C VAL A 511 -35.83 -44.98 -13.35
N THR A 512 -35.78 -46.10 -12.63
CA THR A 512 -34.68 -47.06 -12.72
C THR A 512 -35.23 -48.46 -12.99
N ALA A 513 -34.59 -49.16 -13.92
CA ALA A 513 -34.85 -50.57 -14.17
C ALA A 513 -33.60 -51.37 -13.76
N GLU A 514 -33.77 -52.40 -12.93
CA GLU A 514 -32.74 -53.39 -12.68
C GLU A 514 -32.89 -54.53 -13.70
N LEU A 515 -31.81 -54.86 -14.35
CA LEU A 515 -31.80 -55.84 -15.45
C LEU A 515 -30.71 -56.89 -15.14
N PRO A 516 -30.89 -58.15 -15.47
CA PRO A 516 -29.80 -59.11 -15.37
C PRO A 516 -28.75 -58.85 -16.48
N ALA A 517 -27.48 -59.13 -16.21
CA ALA A 517 -26.41 -58.92 -17.23
C ALA A 517 -26.49 -60.06 -18.31
N GLN A 518 -27.56 -60.07 -19.08
CA GLN A 518 -27.82 -61.08 -20.11
C GLN A 518 -28.25 -60.40 -21.44
N PRO A 519 -28.02 -61.05 -22.61
CA PRO A 519 -28.33 -60.46 -23.89
C PRO A 519 -29.80 -60.02 -24.09
N VAL A 520 -30.74 -60.65 -23.39
CA VAL A 520 -32.17 -60.30 -23.41
C VAL A 520 -32.44 -58.93 -22.82
N SER A 521 -31.59 -58.47 -21.88
CA SER A 521 -31.73 -57.21 -21.17
C SER A 521 -31.55 -55.99 -22.08
N VAL A 522 -30.86 -56.11 -23.20
CA VAL A 522 -30.77 -55.02 -24.21
C VAL A 522 -32.18 -54.75 -24.79
N GLY A 523 -32.93 -55.82 -25.09
CA GLY A 523 -34.30 -55.67 -25.57
C GLY A 523 -35.28 -55.19 -24.49
N GLU A 524 -35.12 -55.62 -23.27
CA GLU A 524 -35.91 -55.18 -22.13
C GLU A 524 -35.63 -53.71 -21.81
N GLY A 525 -34.40 -53.29 -21.80
CA GLY A 525 -34.01 -51.91 -21.59
C GLY A 525 -34.56 -50.96 -22.66
N ARG A 526 -34.53 -51.38 -23.96
CA ARG A 526 -35.17 -50.61 -25.02
C ARG A 526 -36.69 -50.46 -24.84
N ARG A 527 -37.36 -51.52 -24.40
CA ARG A 527 -38.83 -51.47 -24.14
C ARG A 527 -39.14 -50.57 -22.94
N PHE A 528 -38.36 -50.66 -21.89
CA PHE A 528 -38.48 -49.81 -20.74
C PHE A 528 -38.28 -48.34 -21.12
N LEU A 529 -37.18 -48.03 -21.83
CA LEU A 529 -36.85 -46.69 -22.27
C LEU A 529 -38.00 -46.10 -23.16
N ARG A 530 -38.44 -46.84 -24.17
CA ARG A 530 -39.49 -46.37 -25.07
C ARG A 530 -40.80 -46.06 -24.33
N ARG A 531 -41.23 -46.92 -23.41
CA ARG A 531 -42.40 -46.69 -22.59
C ARG A 531 -42.26 -45.46 -21.72
N THR A 532 -41.11 -45.29 -21.04
CA THR A 532 -40.85 -44.16 -20.18
C THR A 532 -40.84 -42.85 -20.96
N LEU A 533 -40.25 -42.85 -22.16
CA LEU A 533 -40.21 -41.61 -22.96
C LEU A 533 -41.60 -41.23 -23.49
N GLN A 534 -42.44 -42.21 -23.81
CA GLN A 534 -43.84 -41.94 -24.10
C GLN A 534 -44.60 -41.36 -22.91
N ASP A 535 -44.41 -41.92 -21.69
CA ASP A 535 -45.03 -41.43 -20.48
C ASP A 535 -44.56 -40.00 -20.10
N TRP A 536 -43.40 -39.61 -20.63
CA TRP A 536 -42.81 -38.29 -20.39
C TRP A 536 -42.98 -37.29 -21.54
N ASP A 537 -43.76 -37.61 -22.57
CA ASP A 537 -43.95 -36.81 -23.79
C ASP A 537 -42.63 -36.40 -24.44
N CYS A 538 -41.70 -37.38 -24.56
CA CYS A 538 -40.38 -37.18 -25.15
C CYS A 538 -40.16 -38.07 -26.38
N ASP A 539 -41.20 -38.31 -27.17
CA ASP A 539 -41.21 -39.25 -28.30
C ASP A 539 -40.16 -38.93 -29.37
N GLU A 540 -39.86 -37.65 -29.58
CA GLU A 540 -38.87 -37.19 -30.57
C GLU A 540 -37.47 -37.68 -30.27
N LEU A 541 -37.12 -37.92 -28.99
CA LEU A 541 -35.80 -38.39 -28.56
C LEU A 541 -35.71 -39.93 -28.56
N THR A 542 -36.80 -40.65 -28.77
CA THR A 542 -36.90 -42.10 -28.55
C THR A 542 -35.88 -42.88 -29.41
N ASP A 543 -35.76 -42.57 -30.69
CA ASP A 543 -34.84 -43.32 -31.59
C ASP A 543 -33.38 -43.11 -31.21
N THR A 544 -32.97 -41.86 -30.95
CA THR A 544 -31.60 -41.52 -30.54
C THR A 544 -31.29 -42.12 -29.17
N ALA A 545 -32.18 -41.97 -28.23
CA ALA A 545 -32.04 -42.51 -26.86
C ALA A 545 -31.95 -44.04 -26.86
N CYS A 546 -32.84 -44.73 -27.62
CA CYS A 546 -32.81 -46.19 -27.77
C CYS A 546 -31.53 -46.70 -28.45
N LEU A 547 -31.00 -45.98 -29.45
CA LEU A 547 -29.76 -46.34 -30.13
C LEU A 547 -28.58 -46.30 -29.12
N LEU A 548 -28.37 -45.15 -28.49
CA LEU A 548 -27.29 -44.92 -27.56
C LEU A 548 -27.36 -45.83 -26.32
N ALA A 549 -28.54 -45.96 -25.71
CA ALA A 549 -28.73 -46.86 -24.56
C ALA A 549 -28.48 -48.34 -24.94
N SER A 550 -28.88 -48.78 -26.16
CA SER A 550 -28.61 -50.14 -26.62
C SER A 550 -27.14 -50.44 -26.75
N GLU A 551 -26.35 -49.50 -27.20
CA GLU A 551 -24.89 -49.61 -27.26
C GLU A 551 -24.25 -49.76 -25.86
N LEU A 552 -24.72 -48.92 -24.92
CA LEU A 552 -24.23 -48.99 -23.53
C LEU A 552 -24.65 -50.29 -22.83
N LEU A 553 -25.90 -50.71 -22.97
CA LEU A 553 -26.38 -51.99 -22.46
C LEU A 553 -25.66 -53.18 -23.06
N SER A 554 -25.42 -53.16 -24.37
CA SER A 554 -24.66 -54.21 -25.06
C SER A 554 -23.22 -54.31 -24.56
N ASN A 555 -22.59 -53.17 -24.33
CA ASN A 555 -21.25 -53.11 -23.73
C ASN A 555 -21.25 -53.64 -22.29
N ALA A 556 -22.22 -53.25 -21.48
CA ALA A 556 -22.35 -53.74 -20.13
C ALA A 556 -22.59 -55.26 -20.09
N VAL A 557 -23.46 -55.81 -20.92
CA VAL A 557 -23.73 -57.26 -21.01
C VAL A 557 -22.49 -58.05 -21.51
N ARG A 558 -21.65 -57.47 -22.38
CA ARG A 558 -20.42 -58.16 -22.87
C ARG A 558 -19.26 -58.14 -21.90
N HIS A 559 -19.12 -57.10 -21.12
CA HIS A 559 -17.89 -56.79 -20.41
C HIS A 559 -18.05 -56.66 -18.92
N ALA A 560 -19.26 -56.74 -18.39
CA ALA A 560 -19.56 -56.47 -16.98
C ALA A 560 -20.21 -57.63 -16.24
N CYS A 561 -20.40 -57.42 -14.96
CA CYS A 561 -21.07 -58.30 -14.02
C CYS A 561 -22.33 -57.62 -13.46
N ASP A 562 -23.22 -58.42 -12.92
CA ASP A 562 -24.38 -57.88 -12.18
C ASP A 562 -23.88 -57.00 -10.99
N PRO A 563 -24.64 -56.00 -10.61
CA PRO A 563 -25.97 -55.61 -11.14
C PRO A 563 -25.87 -54.70 -12.36
N LEU A 564 -26.80 -54.88 -13.32
CA LEU A 564 -26.99 -53.98 -14.45
C LEU A 564 -28.20 -53.09 -14.17
N ARG A 565 -28.06 -51.78 -14.21
CA ARG A 565 -29.14 -50.83 -14.01
C ARG A 565 -29.22 -49.86 -15.18
N LEU A 566 -30.44 -49.59 -15.63
CA LEU A 566 -30.77 -48.54 -16.58
C LEU A 566 -31.58 -47.46 -15.88
N ARG A 567 -31.04 -46.25 -15.75
CA ARG A 567 -31.66 -45.11 -15.10
C ARG A 567 -31.96 -44.03 -16.14
N LEU A 568 -33.17 -43.52 -16.12
CA LEU A 568 -33.63 -42.39 -16.92
C LEU A 568 -33.95 -41.25 -15.99
N ARG A 569 -33.63 -40.05 -16.42
CA ARG A 569 -33.91 -38.84 -15.67
C ARG A 569 -34.29 -37.71 -16.64
N ARG A 570 -35.36 -37.03 -16.38
CA ARG A 570 -35.80 -35.84 -17.10
C ARG A 570 -35.63 -34.62 -16.22
N THR A 571 -34.87 -33.65 -16.70
CA THR A 571 -34.82 -32.29 -16.16
C THR A 571 -35.70 -31.39 -17.02
N ARG A 572 -35.72 -30.07 -16.75
CA ARG A 572 -36.42 -29.10 -17.58
C ARG A 572 -35.85 -29.06 -19.02
N ASP A 573 -34.54 -29.17 -19.14
CA ASP A 573 -33.83 -28.85 -20.38
C ASP A 573 -33.18 -30.09 -21.04
N GLU A 574 -33.02 -31.20 -20.29
CA GLU A 574 -32.28 -32.37 -20.76
C GLU A 574 -32.88 -33.69 -20.28
N LEU A 575 -32.72 -34.71 -21.10
CA LEU A 575 -32.97 -36.12 -20.78
C LEU A 575 -31.62 -36.80 -20.51
N HIS A 576 -31.41 -37.29 -19.29
CA HIS A 576 -30.22 -38.06 -18.91
C HIS A 576 -30.52 -39.56 -18.89
N ILE A 577 -29.65 -40.35 -19.46
CA ILE A 577 -29.74 -41.81 -19.47
C ILE A 577 -28.41 -42.37 -18.95
N GLU A 578 -28.46 -43.23 -17.94
CA GLU A 578 -27.33 -43.84 -17.30
C GLU A 578 -27.46 -45.36 -17.33
N VAL A 579 -26.38 -46.04 -17.69
CA VAL A 579 -26.24 -47.50 -17.58
C VAL A 579 -25.13 -47.81 -16.62
N SER A 580 -25.46 -48.44 -15.49
CA SER A 580 -24.50 -48.86 -14.44
C SER A 580 -24.31 -50.37 -14.48
N ASP A 581 -23.06 -50.83 -14.28
CA ASP A 581 -22.68 -52.24 -14.21
C ASP A 581 -21.66 -52.53 -13.10
N GLY A 582 -21.49 -53.77 -12.71
CA GLY A 582 -20.62 -54.21 -11.64
C GLY A 582 -19.10 -54.23 -11.98
N SER A 583 -18.67 -53.75 -13.15
CA SER A 583 -17.26 -53.76 -13.49
C SER A 583 -16.60 -52.38 -13.26
N PRO A 584 -15.51 -52.29 -12.51
CA PRO A 584 -14.80 -51.05 -12.29
C PRO A 584 -13.95 -50.59 -13.46
N VAL A 585 -13.89 -51.36 -14.58
CA VAL A 585 -13.07 -51.05 -15.73
C VAL A 585 -13.78 -50.02 -16.60
N LEU A 586 -13.23 -48.81 -16.66
CA LEU A 586 -13.77 -47.74 -17.52
C LEU A 586 -13.63 -48.08 -19.00
N PRO A 587 -14.64 -47.74 -19.84
CA PRO A 587 -14.59 -47.96 -21.26
C PRO A 587 -13.49 -47.10 -21.92
N ARG A 588 -12.71 -47.69 -22.81
CA ARG A 588 -11.69 -46.98 -23.58
C ARG A 588 -12.17 -46.77 -25.02
N ALA A 589 -12.03 -45.54 -25.50
CA ALA A 589 -12.25 -45.28 -26.93
C ALA A 589 -11.23 -46.07 -27.74
N ARG A 590 -11.73 -46.96 -28.63
CA ARG A 590 -10.91 -47.63 -29.64
C ARG A 590 -11.24 -47.02 -30.99
N THR A 591 -10.23 -46.75 -31.77
CA THR A 591 -10.41 -46.44 -33.23
C THR A 591 -10.85 -47.72 -33.89
N ALA A 592 -12.14 -47.87 -34.15
CA ALA A 592 -12.66 -49.04 -34.88
C ALA A 592 -12.21 -48.98 -36.33
N GLY A 593 -11.61 -50.07 -36.83
CA GLY A 593 -11.37 -50.28 -38.27
C GLY A 593 -12.68 -50.35 -39.05
N LEU A 594 -12.66 -50.05 -40.32
CA LEU A 594 -13.83 -49.99 -41.24
C LEU A 594 -14.73 -51.24 -41.29
N VAL A 595 -14.32 -52.36 -40.67
CA VAL A 595 -14.98 -53.69 -40.78
C VAL A 595 -15.39 -54.26 -39.40
N GLU A 596 -15.04 -53.62 -38.29
CA GLU A 596 -15.39 -54.11 -36.94
C GLU A 596 -16.75 -53.61 -36.47
N GLU A 597 -17.68 -54.54 -36.18
CA GLU A 597 -19.00 -54.23 -35.60
C GLU A 597 -18.93 -53.79 -34.11
N SER A 598 -17.77 -53.96 -33.47
CA SER A 598 -17.54 -53.64 -32.06
C SER A 598 -16.64 -52.40 -31.91
N GLY A 599 -17.05 -51.43 -31.09
CA GLY A 599 -16.28 -50.22 -30.76
C GLY A 599 -16.86 -48.91 -31.25
N ARG A 600 -18.04 -48.94 -31.92
CA ARG A 600 -18.73 -47.73 -32.40
C ARG A 600 -19.53 -46.99 -31.34
N GLY A 601 -19.82 -47.62 -30.21
CA GLY A 601 -20.74 -47.03 -29.18
C GLY A 601 -20.26 -45.72 -28.60
N LEU A 602 -18.97 -45.58 -28.22
CA LEU A 602 -18.42 -44.31 -27.70
C LEU A 602 -18.31 -43.24 -28.81
N ALA A 603 -18.08 -43.64 -30.07
CA ALA A 603 -18.09 -42.69 -31.19
C ALA A 603 -19.50 -42.13 -31.46
N LEU A 604 -20.54 -42.98 -31.33
CA LEU A 604 -21.93 -42.55 -31.43
C LEU A 604 -22.32 -41.60 -30.32
N LEU A 605 -21.87 -41.86 -29.08
CA LEU A 605 -22.08 -40.94 -27.95
C LEU A 605 -21.46 -39.56 -28.23
N ASN A 606 -20.23 -39.50 -28.73
CA ASN A 606 -19.57 -38.25 -29.10
C ASN A 606 -20.29 -37.44 -30.17
N HIS A 607 -21.07 -38.09 -31.05
CA HIS A 607 -21.72 -37.43 -32.19
C HIS A 607 -23.20 -37.08 -31.91
N LEU A 608 -23.87 -37.83 -31.07
CA LEU A 608 -25.34 -37.73 -30.92
C LEU A 608 -25.75 -37.20 -29.52
N ALA A 609 -24.92 -37.38 -28.52
CA ALA A 609 -25.17 -36.84 -27.17
C ALA A 609 -24.71 -35.39 -27.07
N ALA A 610 -25.41 -34.55 -26.34
CA ALA A 610 -24.95 -33.21 -26.00
C ALA A 610 -23.75 -33.28 -25.04
N THR A 611 -23.85 -34.16 -24.07
CA THR A 611 -22.78 -34.49 -23.14
C THR A 611 -22.83 -35.97 -22.79
N TRP A 612 -21.69 -36.56 -22.48
CA TRP A 612 -21.62 -37.92 -21.94
C TRP A 612 -20.41 -38.09 -21.06
N GLY A 613 -20.42 -39.12 -20.20
CA GLY A 613 -19.31 -39.37 -19.31
C GLY A 613 -19.34 -40.77 -18.70
N THR A 614 -18.33 -41.02 -17.88
CA THR A 614 -18.20 -42.29 -17.13
C THR A 614 -17.95 -41.97 -15.67
N LEU A 615 -18.47 -42.80 -14.78
CA LEU A 615 -18.33 -42.65 -13.34
C LEU A 615 -17.92 -43.98 -12.73
N LEU A 616 -17.00 -43.96 -11.77
CA LEU A 616 -16.79 -45.08 -10.87
C LEU A 616 -17.82 -45.02 -9.75
N THR A 617 -18.48 -46.14 -9.49
CA THR A 617 -19.45 -46.28 -8.41
C THR A 617 -18.91 -47.27 -7.38
N ARG A 618 -19.54 -47.35 -6.20
CA ARG A 618 -19.14 -48.37 -5.20
C ARG A 618 -19.30 -49.82 -5.70
N GLU A 619 -20.24 -50.03 -6.63
CA GLU A 619 -20.60 -51.33 -7.15
C GLU A 619 -19.94 -51.65 -8.50
N GLY A 620 -19.24 -50.68 -9.11
CA GLY A 620 -18.65 -50.87 -10.43
C GLY A 620 -18.47 -49.52 -11.17
N LYS A 621 -19.10 -49.36 -12.34
CA LYS A 621 -19.09 -48.10 -13.10
C LYS A 621 -20.46 -47.76 -13.64
N ALA A 622 -20.65 -46.46 -13.96
CA ALA A 622 -21.78 -45.98 -14.74
C ALA A 622 -21.29 -45.25 -15.97
N VAL A 623 -22.00 -45.44 -17.09
CA VAL A 623 -21.81 -44.66 -18.31
C VAL A 623 -23.11 -43.95 -18.59
N TRP A 624 -23.04 -42.64 -18.78
CA TRP A 624 -24.23 -41.81 -18.96
C TRP A 624 -24.09 -40.91 -20.17
N PHE A 625 -25.21 -40.46 -20.70
CA PHE A 625 -25.31 -39.41 -21.71
C PHE A 625 -26.56 -38.53 -21.50
N ALA A 626 -26.48 -37.30 -22.00
CA ALA A 626 -27.61 -36.35 -21.97
C ALA A 626 -28.00 -35.97 -23.41
N LEU A 627 -29.31 -35.86 -23.61
CA LEU A 627 -29.93 -35.36 -24.84
C LEU A 627 -30.71 -34.08 -24.49
N PRO A 628 -30.58 -33.00 -25.30
CA PRO A 628 -31.36 -31.80 -25.07
C PRO A 628 -32.85 -32.07 -25.32
N LEU A 629 -33.72 -31.60 -24.44
CA LEU A 629 -35.13 -31.57 -24.71
C LEU A 629 -35.44 -30.45 -25.73
N PRO A 630 -36.30 -30.66 -26.70
CA PRO A 630 -36.74 -29.59 -27.57
C PRO A 630 -37.37 -28.50 -26.71
N ASP A 631 -37.04 -27.23 -27.01
CA ASP A 631 -37.69 -26.08 -26.36
C ASP A 631 -39.20 -26.26 -26.50
N THR A 632 -39.89 -26.57 -25.40
CA THR A 632 -41.32 -26.41 -25.36
C THR A 632 -41.55 -24.93 -25.50
N ALA A 633 -41.87 -24.48 -26.73
CA ALA A 633 -42.32 -23.12 -26.99
C ALA A 633 -43.35 -22.76 -25.92
N ASP A 634 -43.05 -21.74 -25.15
CA ASP A 634 -43.89 -21.18 -24.10
C ASP A 634 -45.36 -21.15 -24.54
N GLY A 635 -46.14 -22.04 -23.96
CA GLY A 635 -47.59 -21.87 -23.89
C GLY A 635 -47.87 -20.90 -22.74
N GLU A 636 -48.36 -19.73 -23.10
CA GLU A 636 -48.90 -18.57 -22.41
C GLU A 636 -49.03 -18.61 -20.87
#